data_2358dbb37209a4c6ab1929b9bed76d5f
#
_entry.id   2358dbb37209a4c6ab1929b9bed76d5f
#
_cell.length_a   1.000
_cell.length_b   1.000
_cell.length_c   1.000
_cell.angle_alpha   90.00
_cell.angle_beta   90.00
_cell.angle_gamma   90.00
#
_symmetry.space_group_name_H-M   'P 1'
#
loop_
_entity.id
_entity.type
_entity.pdbx_description
1 polymer ?
#
loop_
_entity_poly.entity_id
_entity_poly.type
_entity_poly.pdbx_seq_one_letter_code
_entity_poly.pdbx_strand_id
1 'polypeptide(L)'
;MNRGIGGVLLAALLSLLGPAEPASAQGDRGEAVRMEEVVVTASPITEGNRVNRLASQVSTVTENQIADLNAQDFQSAVRMVPGVIISRQNPVGSFGGGDGGAVYIRGMGSSRPGGEIQTAVDGIPKVVGVWTHPLMDIMSVDRAQQIDIYKGAQPVLFGNGAYGVVNVITKRQTEEGFYTNVRAAYGSYSTFMEGVEHGGKVGNTDYYVLQSFRSSSGHRDFSSGELQEYFARVGHQIDPSWYMSLTANATNNFAEDPGPEGNPAARQGTYRSNDEMTVFTLAHRYSSVRGTLKLYWNRGTGDWQDQRDPAGFFYDTQTDWDNYGARLQETVTPWKNGEILGGIDLDFIGGKVAIDRDAPRTDSTFTRETFRLLSPYAALSHLFGDKSGWYAIPSAGVRYFSHSDFDAEWGPQAGLVLGCGPTEFHASYAKGVNYPGVYVVTQSSLFWGGNTRWKNLEAETVDHYEVGLSHTLGKKFRADITYFADDGKNRMILVTSPAPPRYENIGDFRARGIEVSVTWSPLDVLALFAGATHLFDQSPDNLPYAPDWSASAGFNYRFFRNFKLSADILYVDTQYTANNRTAGYGGSSIAAVGAYLLVNAKLGWEFRLETKGAKGEIYIAGENLTDESYAYKKDYPMPGITGMAGVSLQF
;
A
#
# COMPACT_ATOMS: atom_id res chain seq x y z
N MET A 1 10.12 23.88 18.82
CA MET A 1 10.33 25.10 18.02
C MET A 1 10.75 24.71 16.61
N ASN A 2 9.81 24.34 15.74
CA ASN A 2 10.07 24.16 14.30
C ASN A 2 8.74 24.22 13.55
N ARG A 3 8.16 25.43 13.44
CA ARG A 3 6.96 25.71 12.63
C ARG A 3 7.30 26.45 11.32
N GLY A 4 8.49 26.26 10.74
CA GLY A 4 8.98 27.19 9.74
C GLY A 4 9.38 26.68 8.35
N ILE A 5 9.39 25.37 8.06
CA ILE A 5 9.99 24.89 6.80
C ILE A 5 8.93 24.53 5.73
N GLY A 6 7.76 24.07 6.11
CA GLY A 6 6.70 23.71 5.13
C GLY A 6 6.11 24.91 4.35
N GLY A 7 6.08 26.09 4.96
CA GLY A 7 5.54 27.29 4.32
C GLY A 7 6.46 27.95 3.28
N VAL A 8 7.75 27.69 3.33
CA VAL A 8 8.73 28.34 2.44
C VAL A 8 8.81 27.65 1.07
N LEU A 9 8.62 26.35 1.01
CA LEU A 9 8.63 25.60 -0.26
C LEU A 9 7.39 25.90 -1.11
N LEU A 10 6.22 26.08 -0.50
CA LEU A 10 4.99 26.42 -1.22
C LEU A 10 5.03 27.87 -1.76
N ALA A 11 5.60 28.80 -1.02
CA ALA A 11 5.75 30.20 -1.44
C ALA A 11 6.77 30.39 -2.57
N ALA A 12 7.83 29.59 -2.60
CA ALA A 12 8.84 29.65 -3.67
C ALA A 12 8.35 29.07 -5.00
N LEU A 13 7.46 28.09 -4.97
CA LEU A 13 6.84 27.51 -6.19
C LEU A 13 5.75 28.44 -6.79
N LEU A 14 5.02 29.17 -5.96
CA LEU A 14 3.98 30.12 -6.43
C LEU A 14 4.55 31.40 -7.06
N SER A 15 5.78 31.79 -6.76
CA SER A 15 6.42 32.99 -7.32
C SER A 15 7.01 32.78 -8.74
N LEU A 16 7.05 31.54 -9.24
CA LEU A 16 7.51 31.20 -10.60
C LEU A 16 6.38 31.19 -11.65
N LEU A 17 5.14 31.40 -11.24
CA LEU A 17 3.96 31.39 -12.11
C LEU A 17 3.56 32.81 -12.54
N GLY A 18 4.37 33.43 -13.38
CA GLY A 18 3.93 34.60 -14.15
C GLY A 18 2.93 34.19 -15.25
N PRO A 19 2.00 35.07 -15.68
CA PRO A 19 1.03 34.72 -16.71
C PRO A 19 1.73 34.52 -18.06
N ALA A 20 1.75 33.29 -18.57
CA ALA A 20 2.21 33.00 -19.92
C ALA A 20 1.07 33.16 -20.91
N GLU A 21 1.29 33.94 -21.97
CA GLU A 21 0.38 34.06 -23.11
C GLU A 21 0.33 32.75 -23.92
N PRO A 22 -0.83 32.36 -24.49
CA PRO A 22 -0.95 31.10 -25.19
C PRO A 22 -0.29 31.16 -26.58
N ALA A 23 0.77 30.41 -26.77
CA ALA A 23 1.34 30.15 -28.07
C ALA A 23 0.62 28.98 -28.75
N SER A 24 -0.04 29.22 -29.88
CA SER A 24 -0.62 28.19 -30.72
C SER A 24 0.46 27.50 -31.55
N ALA A 25 0.71 26.22 -31.28
CA ALA A 25 1.51 25.36 -32.17
C ALA A 25 0.77 24.07 -32.47
N GLN A 26 0.36 23.93 -33.71
CA GLN A 26 -0.11 22.70 -34.32
C GLN A 26 1.12 21.88 -34.73
N GLY A 27 1.41 20.78 -34.08
CA GLY A 27 2.48 19.86 -34.41
C GLY A 27 2.13 18.43 -34.00
N ASP A 28 2.42 17.51 -34.87
CA ASP A 28 2.20 16.08 -34.81
C ASP A 28 2.55 15.49 -33.43
N ARG A 29 1.57 14.90 -32.73
CA ARG A 29 1.72 14.48 -31.33
C ARG A 29 2.32 13.06 -31.27
N GLY A 30 3.63 12.97 -31.11
CA GLY A 30 4.24 11.75 -30.61
C GLY A 30 3.68 11.38 -29.22
N GLU A 31 3.27 10.13 -29.04
CA GLU A 31 2.79 9.66 -27.72
C GLU A 31 3.87 9.88 -26.65
N ALA A 32 3.52 10.62 -25.62
CA ALA A 32 4.41 10.86 -24.48
C ALA A 32 4.89 9.54 -23.84
N VAL A 33 6.12 9.51 -23.35
CA VAL A 33 6.66 8.37 -22.60
C VAL A 33 5.77 8.13 -21.38
N ARG A 34 4.96 7.09 -21.41
CA ARG A 34 4.17 6.66 -20.24
C ARG A 34 5.03 5.73 -19.40
N MET A 35 5.36 6.18 -18.21
CA MET A 35 5.84 5.29 -17.15
C MET A 35 4.66 4.44 -16.70
N GLU A 36 4.83 3.14 -16.55
CA GLU A 36 3.81 2.16 -16.26
C GLU A 36 2.43 2.51 -16.86
N GLU A 37 1.85 1.61 -17.61
CA GLU A 37 0.57 1.85 -18.28
C GLU A 37 -0.52 2.06 -17.21
N VAL A 38 -0.74 3.32 -16.81
CA VAL A 38 -1.88 3.70 -16.01
C VAL A 38 -3.09 3.55 -16.90
N VAL A 39 -3.80 2.45 -16.73
CA VAL A 39 -5.07 2.23 -17.41
C VAL A 39 -6.10 3.11 -16.71
N VAL A 40 -6.24 4.34 -17.17
CA VAL A 40 -7.36 5.21 -16.75
C VAL A 40 -8.59 4.72 -17.51
N THR A 41 -9.42 3.94 -16.84
CA THR A 41 -10.74 3.64 -17.36
C THR A 41 -11.72 4.73 -16.91
N ALA A 42 -12.42 5.32 -17.86
CA ALA A 42 -13.46 6.33 -17.62
C ALA A 42 -14.76 5.71 -17.07
N SER A 43 -14.71 4.55 -16.44
CA SER A 43 -15.88 3.83 -15.92
C SER A 43 -16.07 4.09 -14.43
N PRO A 44 -17.28 4.37 -13.95
CA PRO A 44 -17.59 4.47 -12.52
C PRO A 44 -17.60 3.12 -11.79
N ILE A 45 -17.12 2.06 -12.42
CA ILE A 45 -17.21 0.68 -11.98
C ILE A 45 -15.86 0.26 -11.40
N THR A 46 -15.90 -0.53 -10.32
CA THR A 46 -14.72 -1.26 -9.84
C THR A 46 -14.06 -1.99 -11.01
N GLU A 47 -12.77 -1.76 -11.20
CA GLU A 47 -12.03 -2.53 -12.17
C GLU A 47 -11.93 -3.97 -11.70
N GLY A 48 -12.14 -4.90 -12.62
CA GLY A 48 -11.87 -6.31 -12.38
C GLY A 48 -10.36 -6.55 -12.23
N ASN A 49 -10.01 -7.69 -11.67
CA ASN A 49 -8.63 -8.11 -11.61
C ASN A 49 -8.01 -8.16 -13.02
N ARG A 50 -6.74 -7.85 -13.13
CA ARG A 50 -5.97 -7.99 -14.38
C ARG A 50 -4.82 -8.98 -14.16
N VAL A 51 -4.41 -9.64 -15.23
CA VAL A 51 -3.25 -10.54 -15.23
C VAL A 51 -2.11 -9.86 -15.99
N ASN A 52 -0.96 -9.75 -15.35
CA ASN A 52 0.23 -9.17 -15.97
C ASN A 52 0.96 -10.17 -16.88
N ARG A 53 2.03 -9.75 -17.55
CA ARG A 53 2.80 -10.63 -18.45
C ARG A 53 3.55 -11.76 -17.75
N LEU A 54 3.76 -11.69 -16.44
CA LEU A 54 4.33 -12.75 -15.62
C LEU A 54 3.25 -13.67 -15.04
N ALA A 55 2.01 -13.56 -15.56
CA ALA A 55 0.84 -14.33 -15.18
C ALA A 55 0.40 -14.15 -13.71
N SER A 56 0.77 -13.04 -13.07
CA SER A 56 0.32 -12.72 -11.72
C SER A 56 -0.93 -11.86 -11.77
N GLN A 57 -1.89 -12.17 -10.91
CA GLN A 57 -3.12 -11.39 -10.76
C GLN A 57 -2.86 -10.10 -9.97
N VAL A 58 -3.44 -9.00 -10.43
CA VAL A 58 -3.36 -7.68 -9.82
C VAL A 58 -4.76 -7.13 -9.61
N SER A 59 -5.09 -6.77 -8.38
CA SER A 59 -6.30 -6.01 -8.05
C SER A 59 -5.96 -4.52 -8.03
N THR A 60 -6.78 -3.70 -8.66
CA THR A 60 -6.55 -2.25 -8.74
C THR A 60 -7.70 -1.51 -8.06
N VAL A 61 -7.36 -0.59 -7.16
CA VAL A 61 -8.30 0.38 -6.57
C VAL A 61 -7.99 1.75 -7.18
N THR A 62 -8.95 2.33 -7.89
CA THR A 62 -8.78 3.62 -8.57
C THR A 62 -9.15 4.79 -7.67
N GLU A 63 -8.71 6.00 -8.04
CA GLU A 63 -9.11 7.25 -7.38
C GLU A 63 -10.64 7.40 -7.28
N ASN A 64 -11.38 7.01 -8.34
CA ASN A 64 -12.84 7.05 -8.32
C ASN A 64 -13.43 6.09 -7.27
N GLN A 65 -12.88 4.90 -7.12
CA GLN A 65 -13.31 3.96 -6.09
C GLN A 65 -13.01 4.48 -4.68
N ILE A 66 -11.82 5.08 -4.47
CA ILE A 66 -11.46 5.73 -3.20
C ILE A 66 -12.50 6.80 -2.85
N ALA A 67 -12.90 7.63 -3.84
CA ALA A 67 -13.91 8.65 -3.65
C ALA A 67 -15.32 8.07 -3.42
N ASP A 68 -15.71 7.03 -4.14
CA ASP A 68 -17.02 6.38 -4.04
C ASP A 68 -17.22 5.67 -2.71
N LEU A 69 -16.17 5.01 -2.20
CA LEU A 69 -16.14 4.36 -0.90
C LEU A 69 -16.02 5.38 0.25
N ASN A 70 -15.87 6.68 -0.03
CA ASN A 70 -15.49 7.70 0.95
C ASN A 70 -14.28 7.27 1.79
N ALA A 71 -13.31 6.61 1.13
CA ALA A 71 -12.18 6.03 1.83
C ALA A 71 -11.23 7.10 2.37
N GLN A 72 -10.93 6.99 3.65
CA GLN A 72 -10.13 7.96 4.41
C GLN A 72 -8.69 7.47 4.63
N ASP A 73 -8.48 6.18 4.54
CA ASP A 73 -7.23 5.48 4.76
C ASP A 73 -7.10 4.27 3.83
N PHE A 74 -5.96 3.59 3.89
CA PHE A 74 -5.72 2.40 3.07
C PHE A 74 -6.67 1.26 3.41
N GLN A 75 -7.03 1.06 4.68
CA GLN A 75 -7.96 0.01 5.08
C GLN A 75 -9.32 0.20 4.40
N SER A 76 -9.88 1.40 4.48
CA SER A 76 -11.15 1.71 3.83
C SER A 76 -11.07 1.71 2.30
N ALA A 77 -9.92 2.08 1.73
CA ALA A 77 -9.71 2.04 0.28
C ALA A 77 -9.68 0.61 -0.28
N VAL A 78 -9.05 -0.33 0.44
CA VAL A 78 -8.88 -1.71 -0.05
C VAL A 78 -9.95 -2.69 0.47
N ARG A 79 -10.91 -2.23 1.28
CA ARG A 79 -11.93 -3.10 1.92
C ARG A 79 -12.75 -3.95 0.94
N MET A 80 -12.78 -3.57 -0.33
CA MET A 80 -13.47 -4.32 -1.38
C MET A 80 -12.56 -5.31 -2.12
N VAL A 81 -11.27 -5.37 -1.78
CA VAL A 81 -10.31 -6.29 -2.38
C VAL A 81 -10.27 -7.59 -1.57
N PRO A 82 -10.72 -8.72 -2.13
CA PRO A 82 -10.76 -9.98 -1.39
C PRO A 82 -9.38 -10.41 -0.88
N GLY A 83 -9.32 -10.97 0.33
CA GLY A 83 -8.09 -11.52 0.93
C GLY A 83 -7.08 -10.48 1.41
N VAL A 84 -7.45 -9.19 1.47
CA VAL A 84 -6.59 -8.10 1.97
C VAL A 84 -7.21 -7.49 3.22
N ILE A 85 -6.44 -7.42 4.30
CA ILE A 85 -6.83 -6.79 5.56
C ILE A 85 -5.71 -5.84 5.98
N ILE A 86 -6.08 -4.60 6.32
CA ILE A 86 -5.16 -3.65 6.94
C ILE A 86 -5.72 -3.33 8.33
N SER A 87 -4.93 -3.56 9.36
CA SER A 87 -5.35 -3.31 10.73
C SER A 87 -5.35 -1.81 11.04
N ARG A 88 -6.27 -1.35 11.89
CA ARG A 88 -6.25 0.00 12.45
C ARG A 88 -6.82 0.03 13.87
N GLN A 89 -6.48 1.05 14.63
CA GLN A 89 -6.94 1.27 15.99
C GLN A 89 -7.69 2.60 16.15
N ASN A 90 -7.31 3.61 15.36
CA ASN A 90 -7.87 4.96 15.41
C ASN A 90 -8.63 5.27 14.10
N PRO A 91 -9.67 6.10 14.13
CA PRO A 91 -10.38 6.54 12.92
C PRO A 91 -9.48 7.37 11.99
N VAL A 92 -8.60 8.20 12.56
CA VAL A 92 -7.63 9.04 11.85
C VAL A 92 -6.28 8.93 12.56
N GLY A 93 -5.20 8.99 11.80
CA GLY A 93 -3.85 8.75 12.27
C GLY A 93 -3.59 7.26 12.46
N SER A 94 -2.32 6.89 12.48
CA SER A 94 -1.89 5.52 12.73
C SER A 94 -0.95 5.50 13.92
N PHE A 95 -1.31 4.69 14.91
CA PHE A 95 -0.44 4.44 16.04
C PHE A 95 0.63 3.44 15.60
N GLY A 96 1.89 3.82 15.61
CA GLY A 96 3.01 3.02 15.10
C GLY A 96 3.06 1.58 15.64
N GLY A 97 3.89 0.78 15.05
CA GLY A 97 4.07 -0.61 15.46
C GLY A 97 3.33 -1.63 14.59
N GLY A 98 3.37 -2.89 15.01
CA GLY A 98 2.90 -4.02 14.20
C GLY A 98 1.39 -4.13 14.06
N ASP A 99 0.61 -3.43 14.89
CA ASP A 99 -0.83 -3.57 14.95
C ASP A 99 -1.60 -2.34 14.42
N GLY A 100 -0.92 -1.20 14.30
CA GLY A 100 -1.52 0.06 13.87
C GLY A 100 -1.21 0.40 12.42
N GLY A 101 -1.78 -0.33 11.46
CA GLY A 101 -1.56 -0.10 10.02
C GLY A 101 -0.82 -1.24 9.33
N ALA A 102 -0.72 -2.39 9.96
CA ALA A 102 -0.13 -3.58 9.37
C ALA A 102 -0.98 -4.13 8.23
N VAL A 103 -0.31 -4.51 7.14
CA VAL A 103 -0.94 -5.08 5.93
C VAL A 103 -0.82 -6.59 5.95
N TYR A 104 -1.95 -7.25 5.74
CA TYR A 104 -2.05 -8.70 5.62
C TYR A 104 -2.71 -9.08 4.31
N ILE A 105 -2.13 -10.04 3.61
CA ILE A 105 -2.65 -10.60 2.37
C ILE A 105 -2.65 -12.12 2.51
N ARG A 106 -3.82 -12.75 2.48
CA ARG A 106 -3.98 -14.21 2.56
C ARG A 106 -3.26 -14.82 3.78
N GLY A 107 -3.25 -14.13 4.93
CA GLY A 107 -2.57 -14.56 6.15
C GLY A 107 -1.05 -14.35 6.19
N MET A 108 -0.47 -13.81 5.14
CA MET A 108 0.90 -13.30 5.14
C MET A 108 0.90 -11.82 5.48
N GLY A 109 1.89 -11.36 6.21
CA GLY A 109 2.05 -9.92 6.52
C GLY A 109 2.76 -9.67 7.82
N SER A 110 2.92 -8.43 8.08
CA SER A 110 3.54 -7.64 9.12
C SER A 110 3.90 -8.28 10.45
N SER A 111 4.38 -9.45 10.43
CA SER A 111 4.91 -10.02 11.67
C SER A 111 6.37 -9.67 11.88
N ARG A 112 6.98 -8.79 11.02
CA ARG A 112 8.42 -8.49 11.05
C ARG A 112 9.18 -9.83 10.89
N PRO A 113 10.39 -10.21 11.01
CA PRO A 113 11.57 -9.39 11.00
C PRO A 113 11.96 -8.71 9.69
N GLY A 114 11.53 -9.15 8.48
CA GLY A 114 11.87 -8.50 7.22
C GLY A 114 10.70 -7.78 6.54
N GLY A 115 9.50 -7.90 7.11
CA GLY A 115 8.25 -7.47 6.48
C GLY A 115 7.90 -8.39 5.31
N GLU A 116 6.78 -9.07 5.33
CA GLU A 116 6.41 -10.05 4.31
C GLU A 116 5.64 -9.41 3.14
N ILE A 117 4.96 -8.29 3.42
CA ILE A 117 4.22 -7.52 2.42
C ILE A 117 4.96 -6.22 2.18
N GLN A 118 5.33 -5.98 0.93
CA GLN A 118 5.98 -4.74 0.55
C GLN A 118 4.93 -3.66 0.29
N THR A 119 5.12 -2.49 0.90
CA THR A 119 4.44 -1.27 0.47
C THR A 119 5.37 -0.46 -0.41
N ALA A 120 4.83 0.11 -1.48
CA ALA A 120 5.61 0.87 -2.46
C ALA A 120 4.87 2.13 -2.90
N VAL A 121 5.63 3.13 -3.34
CA VAL A 121 5.13 4.33 -4.03
C VAL A 121 5.85 4.42 -5.37
N ASP A 122 5.10 4.36 -6.46
CA ASP A 122 5.64 4.31 -7.84
C ASP A 122 6.73 3.23 -8.01
N GLY A 123 6.54 2.05 -7.38
CA GLY A 123 7.48 0.94 -7.40
C GLY A 123 8.71 1.09 -6.49
N ILE A 124 8.80 2.15 -5.69
CA ILE A 124 9.88 2.34 -4.71
C ILE A 124 9.41 1.86 -3.33
N PRO A 125 10.15 0.99 -2.63
CA PRO A 125 9.79 0.53 -1.29
C PRO A 125 9.61 1.68 -0.31
N LYS A 126 8.55 1.61 0.48
CA LYS A 126 8.19 2.58 1.50
C LYS A 126 8.10 1.87 2.85
N VAL A 127 9.07 2.09 3.73
CA VAL A 127 9.21 1.35 4.98
C VAL A 127 9.95 2.18 6.03
N VAL A 128 9.59 2.05 7.31
CA VAL A 128 10.42 2.53 8.43
C VAL A 128 11.58 1.55 8.63
N GLY A 129 12.77 1.91 8.12
CA GLY A 129 13.89 1.01 7.95
C GLY A 129 14.26 0.21 9.21
N VAL A 130 14.43 0.87 10.36
CA VAL A 130 14.84 0.23 11.61
C VAL A 130 13.78 -0.68 12.24
N TRP A 131 12.50 -0.44 11.94
CA TRP A 131 11.41 -1.22 12.49
C TRP A 131 10.80 -2.20 11.49
N THR A 132 11.19 -2.10 10.23
CA THR A 132 10.75 -2.99 9.16
C THR A 132 9.24 -3.22 9.18
N HIS A 133 8.46 -2.15 9.20
CA HIS A 133 7.01 -2.25 9.12
C HIS A 133 6.43 -1.37 7.99
N PRO A 134 5.38 -1.84 7.33
CA PRO A 134 4.60 -1.08 6.35
C PRO A 134 3.62 -0.15 7.07
N LEU A 135 2.87 0.81 6.37
CA LEU A 135 2.85 2.04 6.95
C LEU A 135 1.73 2.96 6.64
N MET A 136 0.69 2.83 7.41
CA MET A 136 -0.38 3.81 7.50
C MET A 136 0.06 5.15 8.12
N ASP A 137 1.14 5.13 8.91
CA ASP A 137 1.71 6.30 9.60
C ASP A 137 2.62 7.16 8.71
N ILE A 138 3.05 6.66 7.56
CA ILE A 138 3.88 7.39 6.59
C ILE A 138 3.30 7.43 5.18
N MET A 139 2.04 7.06 5.01
CA MET A 139 1.37 7.04 3.71
C MET A 139 -0.06 7.55 3.81
N SER A 140 -0.50 8.33 2.80
CA SER A 140 -1.88 8.76 2.63
C SER A 140 -2.44 8.26 1.30
N VAL A 141 -3.75 7.96 1.26
CA VAL A 141 -4.47 7.62 0.03
C VAL A 141 -4.69 8.82 -0.89
N ASP A 142 -4.52 10.05 -0.38
CA ASP A 142 -4.85 11.28 -1.12
C ASP A 142 -4.02 11.48 -2.39
N ARG A 143 -2.75 11.04 -2.36
CA ARG A 143 -1.86 11.11 -3.52
C ARG A 143 -2.07 9.98 -4.52
N ALA A 144 -2.91 8.98 -4.20
CA ALA A 144 -3.11 7.83 -5.06
C ALA A 144 -3.98 8.16 -6.27
N GLN A 145 -3.45 7.99 -7.47
CA GLN A 145 -4.23 7.86 -8.70
C GLN A 145 -4.85 6.46 -8.76
N GLN A 146 -4.08 5.46 -8.33
CA GLN A 146 -4.54 4.09 -8.12
C GLN A 146 -3.64 3.38 -7.10
N ILE A 147 -4.17 2.29 -6.54
CA ILE A 147 -3.46 1.37 -5.67
C ILE A 147 -3.50 0.00 -6.34
N ASP A 148 -2.33 -0.52 -6.73
CA ASP A 148 -2.19 -1.86 -7.30
C ASP A 148 -1.80 -2.85 -6.21
N ILE A 149 -2.54 -3.95 -6.10
CA ILE A 149 -2.35 -4.97 -5.07
C ILE A 149 -2.03 -6.31 -5.75
N TYR A 150 -0.81 -6.77 -5.53
CA TYR A 150 -0.33 -8.08 -5.94
C TYR A 150 -0.45 -9.02 -4.76
N LYS A 151 -1.24 -10.08 -4.89
CA LYS A 151 -1.58 -10.95 -3.76
C LYS A 151 -0.68 -12.17 -3.62
N GLY A 152 0.27 -12.34 -4.51
CA GLY A 152 1.28 -13.40 -4.48
C GLY A 152 2.69 -12.84 -4.65
N ALA A 153 3.69 -13.70 -4.52
CA ALA A 153 5.09 -13.32 -4.59
C ALA A 153 5.47 -12.67 -5.92
N GLN A 154 6.21 -11.56 -5.85
CA GLN A 154 6.63 -10.74 -7.00
C GLN A 154 8.14 -10.49 -7.01
N PRO A 155 9.00 -11.53 -7.01
CA PRO A 155 10.43 -11.35 -6.89
C PRO A 155 11.01 -10.53 -8.06
N VAL A 156 10.56 -10.74 -9.28
CA VAL A 156 11.08 -10.05 -10.47
C VAL A 156 10.73 -8.57 -10.45
N LEU A 157 9.49 -8.21 -10.15
CA LEU A 157 9.02 -6.82 -10.27
C LEU A 157 9.37 -5.95 -9.04
N PHE A 158 9.27 -6.51 -7.83
CA PHE A 158 9.38 -5.71 -6.61
C PHE A 158 10.54 -6.13 -5.68
N GLY A 159 11.04 -7.36 -5.80
CA GLY A 159 12.23 -7.79 -5.08
C GLY A 159 11.99 -8.34 -3.69
N ASN A 160 12.76 -7.86 -2.70
CA ASN A 160 12.78 -8.38 -1.35
C ASN A 160 11.50 -8.06 -0.57
N GLY A 161 11.05 -9.00 0.27
CA GLY A 161 9.84 -8.82 1.09
C GLY A 161 8.55 -8.74 0.29
N ALA A 162 8.55 -9.18 -0.96
CA ALA A 162 7.41 -9.10 -1.86
C ALA A 162 6.63 -10.43 -1.92
N TYR A 163 6.14 -10.94 -0.77
CA TYR A 163 5.17 -12.04 -0.72
C TYR A 163 3.79 -11.57 -1.17
N GLY A 164 3.53 -10.29 -1.03
CA GLY A 164 2.48 -9.51 -1.62
C GLY A 164 2.94 -8.05 -1.70
N VAL A 165 2.29 -7.24 -2.54
CA VAL A 165 2.69 -5.84 -2.73
C VAL A 165 1.47 -4.94 -2.76
N VAL A 166 1.54 -3.83 -2.03
CA VAL A 166 0.62 -2.70 -2.14
C VAL A 166 1.39 -1.52 -2.74
N ASN A 167 1.18 -1.25 -4.03
CA ASN A 167 1.89 -0.20 -4.76
C ASN A 167 0.97 0.98 -5.05
N VAL A 168 1.29 2.13 -4.52
CA VAL A 168 0.57 3.39 -4.77
C VAL A 168 1.15 4.05 -6.00
N ILE A 169 0.34 4.21 -7.05
CA ILE A 169 0.68 5.02 -8.22
C ILE A 169 0.22 6.45 -7.96
N THR A 170 1.14 7.38 -8.03
CA THR A 170 0.88 8.77 -7.66
C THR A 170 0.17 9.56 -8.75
N LYS A 171 -0.62 10.56 -8.34
CA LYS A 171 -1.34 11.48 -9.22
C LYS A 171 -0.40 12.30 -10.10
N ARG A 172 -0.83 12.56 -11.32
CA ARG A 172 -0.14 13.42 -12.28
C ARG A 172 -1.12 14.01 -13.29
N GLN A 173 -0.82 15.19 -13.82
CA GLN A 173 -1.56 15.77 -14.95
C GLN A 173 -0.95 15.30 -16.27
N THR A 174 -1.73 14.57 -17.07
CA THR A 174 -1.26 14.04 -18.36
C THR A 174 -1.84 14.77 -19.57
N GLU A 175 -2.97 15.45 -19.38
CA GLU A 175 -3.68 16.18 -20.42
C GLU A 175 -3.32 17.67 -20.38
N GLU A 176 -3.28 18.31 -21.53
CA GLU A 176 -3.02 19.74 -21.67
C GLU A 176 -4.08 20.55 -20.92
N GLY A 177 -3.66 21.58 -20.18
CA GLY A 177 -4.52 22.44 -19.38
C GLY A 177 -4.27 22.32 -17.88
N PHE A 178 -5.22 22.82 -17.11
CA PHE A 178 -5.13 22.89 -15.64
C PHE A 178 -6.30 22.18 -14.99
N TYR A 179 -6.06 21.69 -13.80
CA TYR A 179 -7.02 21.01 -12.96
C TYR A 179 -6.83 21.50 -11.53
N THR A 180 -7.91 21.87 -10.87
CA THR A 180 -7.90 22.20 -9.44
C THR A 180 -9.07 21.48 -8.77
N ASN A 181 -8.82 20.87 -7.63
CA ASN A 181 -9.88 20.31 -6.80
C ASN A 181 -9.68 20.73 -5.33
N VAL A 182 -10.76 21.20 -4.73
CA VAL A 182 -10.80 21.58 -3.31
C VAL A 182 -11.90 20.77 -2.65
N ARG A 183 -11.60 20.16 -1.51
CA ARG A 183 -12.56 19.36 -0.75
C ARG A 183 -12.49 19.68 0.73
N ALA A 184 -13.64 19.56 1.41
CA ALA A 184 -13.74 19.65 2.84
C ALA A 184 -14.88 18.73 3.33
N ALA A 185 -14.71 18.14 4.50
CA ALA A 185 -15.74 17.31 5.13
C ALA A 185 -15.65 17.40 6.66
N TYR A 186 -16.79 17.17 7.29
CA TYR A 186 -16.92 17.12 8.75
C TYR A 186 -17.85 15.96 9.15
N GLY A 187 -17.50 15.26 10.22
CA GLY A 187 -18.24 14.06 10.64
C GLY A 187 -18.17 13.75 12.12
N SER A 188 -18.57 12.54 12.44
CA SER A 188 -18.59 11.98 13.80
C SER A 188 -17.23 12.15 14.49
N TYR A 189 -17.23 12.28 15.82
CA TYR A 189 -16.03 12.46 16.65
C TYR A 189 -15.20 13.69 16.25
N SER A 190 -15.88 14.77 15.87
CA SER A 190 -15.23 16.01 15.37
C SER A 190 -14.23 15.74 14.24
N THR A 191 -14.45 14.71 13.46
CA THR A 191 -13.58 14.39 12.34
C THR A 191 -13.68 15.49 11.29
N PHE A 192 -12.56 16.15 11.01
CA PHE A 192 -12.42 17.18 10.00
C PHE A 192 -11.46 16.75 8.92
N MET A 193 -11.76 17.06 7.68
CA MET A 193 -10.92 16.78 6.53
C MET A 193 -10.92 17.94 5.58
N GLU A 194 -9.76 18.24 5.02
CA GLU A 194 -9.60 19.15 3.90
C GLU A 194 -8.56 18.64 2.92
N GLY A 195 -8.63 19.12 1.70
CA GLY A 195 -7.63 18.83 0.68
C GLY A 195 -7.72 19.83 -0.47
N VAL A 196 -6.56 20.23 -0.96
CA VAL A 196 -6.40 21.04 -2.14
C VAL A 196 -5.40 20.36 -3.06
N GLU A 197 -5.77 20.20 -4.31
CA GLU A 197 -4.89 19.66 -5.33
C GLU A 197 -4.98 20.48 -6.61
N HIS A 198 -3.83 20.66 -7.25
CA HIS A 198 -3.72 21.40 -8.49
C HIS A 198 -2.72 20.74 -9.40
N GLY A 199 -3.14 20.46 -10.63
CA GLY A 199 -2.31 19.91 -11.69
C GLY A 199 -2.32 20.80 -12.91
N GLY A 200 -1.21 20.83 -13.63
CA GLY A 200 -1.12 21.56 -14.88
C GLY A 200 -0.18 20.86 -15.87
N LYS A 201 -0.53 20.97 -17.15
CA LYS A 201 0.36 20.60 -18.25
C LYS A 201 0.32 21.70 -19.29
N VAL A 202 1.49 22.20 -19.64
CA VAL A 202 1.70 23.22 -20.67
C VAL A 202 2.87 22.78 -21.55
N GLY A 203 2.57 22.40 -22.78
CA GLY A 203 3.55 21.89 -23.72
C GLY A 203 4.29 20.66 -23.16
N ASN A 204 5.60 20.78 -22.99
CA ASN A 204 6.46 19.69 -22.54
C ASN A 204 6.54 19.51 -21.02
N THR A 205 5.91 20.39 -20.24
CA THR A 205 6.03 20.38 -18.77
C THR A 205 4.70 20.04 -18.14
N ASP A 206 4.71 19.11 -17.21
CA ASP A 206 3.59 18.79 -16.34
C ASP A 206 3.98 19.00 -14.87
N TYR A 207 2.99 19.33 -14.03
CA TYR A 207 3.17 19.37 -12.59
C TYR A 207 1.90 18.96 -11.87
N TYR A 208 2.05 18.54 -10.61
CA TYR A 208 0.96 18.24 -9.71
C TYR A 208 1.37 18.58 -8.28
N VAL A 209 0.51 19.27 -7.56
CA VAL A 209 0.70 19.58 -6.14
C VAL A 209 -0.57 19.22 -5.37
N LEU A 210 -0.39 18.72 -4.15
CA LEU A 210 -1.47 18.33 -3.26
C LEU A 210 -1.09 18.66 -1.83
N GLN A 211 -2.06 19.16 -1.08
CA GLN A 211 -2.04 19.25 0.38
C GLN A 211 -3.33 18.62 0.89
N SER A 212 -3.25 17.78 1.93
CA SER A 212 -4.43 17.32 2.65
C SER A 212 -4.17 17.28 4.16
N PHE A 213 -5.24 17.42 4.92
CA PHE A 213 -5.23 17.34 6.37
C PHE A 213 -6.48 16.60 6.86
N ARG A 214 -6.29 15.77 7.88
CA ARG A 214 -7.37 15.09 8.60
C ARG A 214 -7.08 15.12 10.08
N SER A 215 -8.14 15.29 10.88
CA SER A 215 -8.06 15.17 12.33
C SER A 215 -9.34 14.55 12.87
N SER A 216 -9.25 13.87 14.00
CA SER A 216 -10.40 13.33 14.75
C SER A 216 -10.10 13.37 16.23
N SER A 217 -11.12 13.65 17.04
CA SER A 217 -11.02 13.50 18.51
C SER A 217 -11.02 12.03 18.95
N GLY A 218 -11.29 11.12 18.00
CA GLY A 218 -11.40 9.69 18.28
C GLY A 218 -12.73 9.29 18.92
N HIS A 219 -13.04 8.00 18.81
CA HIS A 219 -14.30 7.43 19.32
C HIS A 219 -14.21 6.94 20.78
N ARG A 220 -13.03 6.98 21.36
CA ARG A 220 -12.71 6.63 22.75
C ARG A 220 -11.80 7.71 23.33
N ASP A 221 -11.72 7.76 24.66
CA ASP A 221 -10.71 8.58 25.33
C ASP A 221 -9.32 8.17 24.88
N PHE A 222 -8.47 9.13 24.56
CA PHE A 222 -7.09 8.90 24.06
C PHE A 222 -7.04 8.10 22.74
N SER A 223 -7.95 8.38 21.82
CA SER A 223 -7.91 7.83 20.46
C SER A 223 -7.93 8.91 19.38
N SER A 224 -7.49 10.12 19.74
CA SER A 224 -7.36 11.20 18.78
C SER A 224 -6.23 10.93 17.77
N GLY A 225 -6.35 11.54 16.61
CA GLY A 225 -5.34 11.40 15.58
C GLY A 225 -5.37 12.51 14.55
N GLU A 226 -4.24 12.69 13.89
CA GLU A 226 -4.03 13.63 12.79
C GLU A 226 -3.18 13.00 11.69
N LEU A 227 -3.50 13.32 10.44
CA LEU A 227 -2.69 12.95 9.28
C LEU A 227 -2.62 14.13 8.32
N GLN A 228 -1.41 14.52 7.95
CA GLN A 228 -1.16 15.59 7.00
C GLN A 228 -0.25 15.11 5.88
N GLU A 229 -0.61 15.42 4.65
CA GLU A 229 0.14 15.06 3.45
C GLU A 229 0.45 16.29 2.63
N TYR A 230 1.69 16.38 2.16
CA TYR A 230 2.15 17.30 1.12
C TYR A 230 2.76 16.49 0.00
N PHE A 231 2.34 16.73 -1.23
CA PHE A 231 2.85 16.07 -2.40
C PHE A 231 3.11 17.06 -3.51
N ALA A 232 4.24 16.94 -4.18
CA ALA A 232 4.60 17.71 -5.35
C ALA A 232 5.30 16.83 -6.38
N ARG A 233 4.95 17.04 -7.64
CA ARG A 233 5.59 16.40 -8.79
C ARG A 233 5.79 17.46 -9.87
N VAL A 234 6.95 17.45 -10.52
CA VAL A 234 7.22 18.20 -11.75
C VAL A 234 7.82 17.24 -12.76
N GLY A 235 7.30 17.26 -13.97
CA GLY A 235 7.78 16.44 -15.08
C GLY A 235 8.07 17.29 -16.31
N HIS A 236 9.03 16.83 -17.12
CA HIS A 236 9.41 17.50 -18.36
C HIS A 236 9.75 16.50 -19.44
N GLN A 237 9.09 16.63 -20.59
CA GLN A 237 9.40 15.88 -21.81
C GLN A 237 10.58 16.59 -22.48
N ILE A 238 11.78 16.02 -22.39
CA ILE A 238 13.04 16.56 -22.94
C ILE A 238 12.98 16.57 -24.47
N ASP A 239 12.57 15.43 -25.02
CA ASP A 239 12.33 15.21 -26.43
C ASP A 239 11.26 14.09 -26.61
N PRO A 240 10.84 13.71 -27.82
CA PRO A 240 9.81 12.67 -28.00
C PRO A 240 10.12 11.32 -27.34
N SER A 241 11.39 11.05 -27.05
CA SER A 241 11.84 9.78 -26.48
C SER A 241 12.20 9.85 -25.00
N TRP A 242 12.53 11.02 -24.46
CA TRP A 242 13.02 11.18 -23.09
C TRP A 242 12.14 12.05 -22.23
N TYR A 243 11.83 11.56 -21.05
CA TYR A 243 11.06 12.25 -20.02
C TYR A 243 11.79 12.19 -18.68
N MET A 244 11.78 13.27 -17.93
CA MET A 244 12.27 13.31 -16.54
C MET A 244 11.22 13.84 -15.58
N SER A 245 11.28 13.41 -14.33
CA SER A 245 10.45 14.00 -13.27
C SER A 245 11.13 13.96 -11.92
N LEU A 246 10.74 14.93 -11.08
CA LEU A 246 11.06 14.97 -9.66
C LEU A 246 9.74 14.92 -8.88
N THR A 247 9.66 13.99 -7.95
CA THR A 247 8.52 13.83 -7.05
C THR A 247 9.02 13.99 -5.62
N ALA A 248 8.30 14.74 -4.80
CA ALA A 248 8.56 14.89 -3.37
C ALA A 248 7.26 14.76 -2.59
N ASN A 249 7.28 14.09 -1.46
CA ASN A 249 6.18 14.08 -0.52
C ASN A 249 6.67 14.21 0.91
N ALA A 250 5.82 14.76 1.78
CA ALA A 250 5.99 14.75 3.22
C ALA A 250 4.68 14.34 3.89
N THR A 251 4.76 13.41 4.83
CA THR A 251 3.61 12.93 5.61
C THR A 251 3.90 13.16 7.08
N ASN A 252 2.99 13.84 7.79
CA ASN A 252 3.03 14.00 9.23
C ASN A 252 1.84 13.26 9.82
N ASN A 253 2.11 12.42 10.81
CA ASN A 253 1.11 11.62 11.50
C ASN A 253 1.19 11.83 13.01
N PHE A 254 0.05 11.83 13.65
CA PHE A 254 -0.10 11.78 15.10
C PHE A 254 -1.24 10.81 15.45
N ALA A 255 -1.03 10.02 16.49
CA ALA A 255 -2.07 9.19 17.07
C ALA A 255 -1.82 8.95 18.56
N GLU A 256 -2.91 8.89 19.32
CA GLU A 256 -2.91 8.45 20.72
C GLU A 256 -3.28 6.96 20.80
N ASP A 257 -2.77 6.26 21.82
CA ASP A 257 -3.19 4.89 22.14
C ASP A 257 -4.30 4.90 23.19
N PRO A 258 -5.53 4.52 22.86
CA PRO A 258 -6.63 4.44 23.85
C PRO A 258 -6.40 3.34 24.90
N GLY A 259 -5.48 2.43 24.65
CA GLY A 259 -5.30 1.21 25.44
C GLY A 259 -6.40 0.17 25.17
N PRO A 260 -6.21 -1.06 25.64
CA PRO A 260 -7.24 -2.09 25.54
C PRO A 260 -8.45 -1.71 26.40
N GLU A 261 -9.65 -2.04 25.91
CA GLU A 261 -10.88 -1.84 26.66
C GLU A 261 -10.82 -2.59 27.99
N GLY A 262 -11.29 -1.94 29.07
CA GLY A 262 -11.21 -2.49 30.42
C GLY A 262 -9.84 -2.38 31.11
N ASN A 263 -8.78 -1.98 30.39
CA ASN A 263 -7.45 -1.78 30.96
C ASN A 263 -6.75 -0.52 30.42
N PRO A 264 -7.27 0.69 30.68
CA PRO A 264 -6.68 1.92 30.19
C PRO A 264 -5.27 2.20 30.76
N ALA A 265 -4.89 1.52 31.85
CA ALA A 265 -3.52 1.63 32.40
C ALA A 265 -2.46 1.00 31.48
N ALA A 266 -2.85 0.16 30.54
CA ALA A 266 -1.96 -0.43 29.56
C ALA A 266 -1.74 0.42 28.30
N ARG A 267 -2.20 1.68 28.30
CA ARG A 267 -1.92 2.64 27.21
C ARG A 267 -0.43 2.82 26.99
N GLN A 268 -0.08 2.99 25.72
CA GLN A 268 1.29 3.15 25.27
C GLN A 268 1.60 4.60 24.83
N GLY A 269 0.85 5.57 25.34
CA GLY A 269 1.12 6.99 25.14
C GLY A 269 0.71 7.52 23.77
N THR A 270 1.60 8.31 23.16
CA THR A 270 1.35 8.99 21.89
C THR A 270 2.45 8.69 20.88
N TYR A 271 2.08 8.63 19.60
CA TYR A 271 3.02 8.41 18.51
C TYR A 271 2.94 9.53 17.47
N ARG A 272 4.09 10.09 17.12
CA ARG A 272 4.26 11.05 16.03
C ARG A 272 5.25 10.53 15.04
N SER A 273 4.94 10.64 13.75
CA SER A 273 5.91 10.38 12.70
C SER A 273 5.93 11.51 11.68
N ASN A 274 7.12 11.79 11.16
CA ASN A 274 7.33 12.69 10.04
C ASN A 274 8.15 11.93 9.01
N ASP A 275 7.65 11.83 7.81
CA ASP A 275 8.28 11.11 6.71
C ASP A 275 8.42 12.01 5.48
N GLU A 276 9.57 11.98 4.86
CA GLU A 276 9.87 12.70 3.62
C GLU A 276 10.42 11.72 2.58
N MET A 277 9.91 11.78 1.37
CA MET A 277 10.43 10.97 0.26
C MET A 277 10.60 11.82 -0.98
N THR A 278 11.74 11.66 -1.64
CA THR A 278 12.05 12.30 -2.92
C THR A 278 12.46 11.24 -3.92
N VAL A 279 11.91 11.33 -5.14
CA VAL A 279 12.23 10.42 -6.24
C VAL A 279 12.53 11.23 -7.49
N PHE A 280 13.73 11.08 -8.02
CA PHE A 280 14.07 11.51 -9.38
C PHE A 280 13.85 10.33 -10.32
N THR A 281 13.19 10.58 -11.45
CA THR A 281 12.96 9.58 -12.48
C THR A 281 13.43 10.12 -13.84
N LEU A 282 14.21 9.31 -14.55
CA LEU A 282 14.52 9.49 -15.95
C LEU A 282 13.98 8.30 -16.73
N ALA A 283 13.14 8.56 -17.72
CA ALA A 283 12.50 7.53 -18.53
C ALA A 283 12.77 7.76 -20.00
N HIS A 284 12.90 6.68 -20.76
CA HIS A 284 12.99 6.76 -22.20
C HIS A 284 12.07 5.73 -22.87
N ARG A 285 11.67 6.05 -24.12
CA ARG A 285 10.89 5.16 -24.96
C ARG A 285 11.29 5.34 -26.43
N TYR A 286 11.80 4.27 -27.00
CA TYR A 286 12.02 4.10 -28.43
C TYR A 286 11.08 3.02 -28.98
N SER A 287 11.12 2.76 -30.27
CA SER A 287 10.23 1.77 -30.91
C SER A 287 10.35 0.37 -30.34
N SER A 288 11.56 -0.05 -29.95
CA SER A 288 11.84 -1.41 -29.45
C SER A 288 12.48 -1.45 -28.06
N VAL A 289 12.73 -0.29 -27.45
CA VAL A 289 13.37 -0.22 -26.12
C VAL A 289 12.67 0.85 -25.28
N ARG A 290 12.35 0.53 -24.04
CA ARG A 290 11.86 1.48 -23.05
C ARG A 290 12.51 1.18 -21.71
N GLY A 291 12.81 2.22 -20.96
CA GLY A 291 13.44 2.04 -19.66
C GLY A 291 13.22 3.19 -18.71
N THR A 292 13.59 2.94 -17.47
CA THR A 292 13.52 3.93 -16.39
C THR A 292 14.72 3.80 -15.47
N LEU A 293 15.27 4.94 -15.08
CA LEU A 293 16.16 5.07 -13.93
C LEU A 293 15.46 5.88 -12.87
N LYS A 294 15.34 5.33 -11.66
CA LYS A 294 14.83 6.05 -10.49
C LYS A 294 15.93 6.14 -9.43
N LEU A 295 16.13 7.32 -8.90
CA LEU A 295 16.95 7.55 -7.72
C LEU A 295 16.02 8.02 -6.61
N TYR A 296 16.11 7.44 -5.43
CA TYR A 296 15.20 7.77 -4.35
C TYR A 296 15.92 7.99 -3.02
N TRP A 297 15.30 8.82 -2.20
CA TRP A 297 15.67 9.04 -0.82
C TRP A 297 14.42 9.19 0.03
N ASN A 298 14.29 8.36 1.06
CA ASN A 298 13.22 8.38 2.04
C ASN A 298 13.82 8.46 3.43
N ARG A 299 13.49 9.48 4.17
CA ARG A 299 13.91 9.67 5.55
C ARG A 299 12.73 10.04 6.42
N GLY A 300 12.88 9.84 7.72
CA GLY A 300 11.87 10.31 8.66
C GLY A 300 12.27 10.13 10.12
N THR A 301 11.38 10.61 10.97
CA THR A 301 11.49 10.49 12.43
C THR A 301 10.19 9.93 12.99
N GLY A 302 10.32 9.14 14.07
CA GLY A 302 9.20 8.64 14.84
C GLY A 302 9.46 8.85 16.33
N ASP A 303 8.56 9.57 16.99
CA ASP A 303 8.61 9.84 18.41
C ASP A 303 7.44 9.16 19.10
N TRP A 304 7.74 8.17 19.92
CA TRP A 304 6.76 7.47 20.72
C TRP A 304 6.97 7.83 22.19
N GLN A 305 6.06 8.60 22.74
CA GLN A 305 6.16 9.21 24.05
C GLN A 305 5.23 8.55 25.07
N ASP A 306 5.59 8.61 26.35
CA ASP A 306 4.80 8.10 27.48
C ASP A 306 4.50 6.60 27.38
N GLN A 307 5.37 5.81 26.78
CA GLN A 307 5.28 4.36 26.78
C GLN A 307 5.48 3.82 28.21
N ARG A 308 4.97 2.63 28.48
CA ARG A 308 5.13 1.97 29.78
C ARG A 308 5.76 0.60 29.62
N ASP A 309 6.78 0.34 30.44
CA ASP A 309 7.29 -1.02 30.57
C ASP A 309 6.33 -1.89 31.39
N PRO A 310 6.49 -3.23 31.41
CA PRO A 310 5.64 -4.12 32.21
C PRO A 310 5.66 -3.85 33.73
N ALA A 311 6.67 -3.13 34.23
CA ALA A 311 6.76 -2.72 35.63
C ALA A 311 6.12 -1.34 35.89
N GLY A 312 5.62 -0.67 34.84
CA GLY A 312 4.94 0.61 34.91
C GLY A 312 5.81 1.85 34.82
N PHE A 313 7.12 1.72 34.59
CA PHE A 313 8.03 2.85 34.35
C PHE A 313 7.82 3.43 32.97
N PHE A 314 7.87 4.76 32.87
CA PHE A 314 7.75 5.45 31.60
C PHE A 314 9.06 5.41 30.80
N TYR A 315 8.91 5.46 29.50
CA TYR A 315 10.02 5.64 28.56
C TYR A 315 9.53 6.20 27.25
N ASP A 316 10.43 6.91 26.56
CA ASP A 316 10.21 7.46 25.23
C ASP A 316 11.11 6.74 24.22
N THR A 317 10.63 6.53 23.01
CA THR A 317 11.41 5.96 21.92
C THR A 317 11.49 6.97 20.78
N GLN A 318 12.72 7.38 20.46
CA GLN A 318 13.03 8.25 19.33
C GLN A 318 13.64 7.41 18.21
N THR A 319 13.11 7.52 17.04
CA THR A 319 13.52 6.78 15.85
C THR A 319 13.87 7.73 14.72
N ASP A 320 15.00 7.47 14.04
CA ASP A 320 15.31 8.08 12.75
C ASP A 320 15.52 6.97 11.73
N TRP A 321 14.96 7.09 10.54
CA TRP A 321 15.25 6.20 9.41
C TRP A 321 15.75 6.98 8.22
N ASP A 322 16.51 6.28 7.36
CA ASP A 322 17.14 6.86 6.19
C ASP A 322 17.35 5.72 5.17
N ASN A 323 16.47 5.67 4.18
CA ASN A 323 16.49 4.67 3.13
C ASN A 323 16.74 5.38 1.80
N TYR A 324 17.65 4.87 1.00
CA TYR A 324 17.96 5.44 -0.31
C TYR A 324 18.42 4.38 -1.29
N GLY A 325 18.35 4.69 -2.56
CA GLY A 325 18.76 3.71 -3.57
C GLY A 325 18.52 4.13 -4.99
N ALA A 326 18.70 3.16 -5.86
CA ALA A 326 18.55 3.30 -7.30
C ALA A 326 17.83 2.09 -7.90
N ARG A 327 17.00 2.32 -8.90
CA ARG A 327 16.32 1.29 -9.67
C ARG A 327 16.49 1.57 -11.16
N LEU A 328 17.11 0.64 -11.85
CA LEU A 328 17.23 0.66 -13.30
C LEU A 328 16.41 -0.47 -13.88
N GLN A 329 15.53 -0.16 -14.80
CA GLN A 329 14.71 -1.14 -15.50
C GLN A 329 14.72 -0.84 -17.00
N GLU A 330 14.94 -1.88 -17.81
CA GLU A 330 14.90 -1.83 -19.26
C GLU A 330 13.98 -2.93 -19.80
N THR A 331 13.17 -2.57 -20.77
CA THR A 331 12.35 -3.51 -21.52
C THR A 331 12.70 -3.41 -23.00
N VAL A 332 13.06 -4.52 -23.60
CA VAL A 332 13.44 -4.60 -25.02
C VAL A 332 12.45 -5.52 -25.73
N THR A 333 12.00 -5.12 -26.92
CA THR A 333 11.19 -5.94 -27.83
C THR A 333 12.02 -6.33 -29.06
N PRO A 334 12.94 -7.32 -28.92
CA PRO A 334 13.92 -7.63 -29.96
C PRO A 334 13.32 -8.29 -31.20
N TRP A 335 12.11 -8.84 -31.10
CA TRP A 335 11.32 -9.40 -32.18
C TRP A 335 9.84 -9.16 -31.94
N LYS A 336 9.02 -9.31 -32.97
CA LYS A 336 7.56 -9.14 -32.89
C LYS A 336 6.97 -10.00 -31.78
N ASN A 337 6.20 -9.39 -30.87
CA ASN A 337 5.52 -10.03 -29.73
C ASN A 337 6.44 -10.57 -28.61
N GLY A 338 7.78 -10.50 -28.76
CA GLY A 338 8.72 -10.88 -27.70
C GLY A 338 9.09 -9.69 -26.84
N GLU A 339 9.25 -9.90 -25.54
CA GLU A 339 9.66 -8.87 -24.59
C GLU A 339 10.69 -9.44 -23.63
N ILE A 340 11.81 -8.75 -23.49
CA ILE A 340 12.83 -9.00 -22.47
C ILE A 340 12.82 -7.84 -21.51
N LEU A 341 12.57 -8.13 -20.24
CA LEU A 341 12.70 -7.20 -19.13
C LEU A 341 14.01 -7.48 -18.41
N GLY A 342 14.78 -6.46 -18.08
CA GLY A 342 15.96 -6.58 -17.24
C GLY A 342 16.13 -5.36 -16.37
N GLY A 343 16.82 -5.52 -15.26
CA GLY A 343 17.07 -4.40 -14.37
C GLY A 343 17.99 -4.74 -13.22
N ILE A 344 18.25 -3.72 -12.41
CA ILE A 344 19.05 -3.83 -11.20
C ILE A 344 18.53 -2.83 -10.17
N ASP A 345 18.29 -3.33 -8.97
CA ASP A 345 17.89 -2.52 -7.83
C ASP A 345 19.03 -2.50 -6.80
N LEU A 346 19.27 -1.33 -6.23
CA LEU A 346 20.23 -1.11 -5.15
C LEU A 346 19.53 -0.34 -4.05
N ASP A 347 19.36 -0.97 -2.90
CA ASP A 347 18.68 -0.41 -1.75
C ASP A 347 19.63 -0.35 -0.55
N PHE A 348 19.61 0.78 0.15
CA PHE A 348 20.23 0.99 1.44
C PHE A 348 19.12 1.31 2.43
N ILE A 349 18.93 0.47 3.44
CA ILE A 349 17.83 0.55 4.41
C ILE A 349 18.42 0.58 5.81
N GLY A 350 18.09 1.61 6.59
CA GLY A 350 18.68 1.74 7.91
C GLY A 350 18.08 2.83 8.79
N GLY A 351 18.74 3.08 9.90
CA GLY A 351 18.41 4.13 10.84
C GLY A 351 18.99 3.91 12.22
N LYS A 352 18.53 4.67 13.20
CA LYS A 352 18.94 4.62 14.61
C LYS A 352 17.74 4.74 15.53
N VAL A 353 17.87 4.28 16.77
CA VAL A 353 16.85 4.39 17.82
C VAL A 353 17.51 4.82 19.13
N ALA A 354 16.88 5.74 19.84
CA ALA A 354 17.21 6.06 21.23
C ALA A 354 15.98 5.78 22.10
N ILE A 355 16.22 5.20 23.27
CA ILE A 355 15.20 5.00 24.30
C ILE A 355 15.64 5.76 25.54
N ASP A 356 14.86 6.74 25.93
CA ASP A 356 15.00 7.52 27.16
C ASP A 356 14.07 6.92 28.21
N ARG A 357 14.58 6.57 29.39
CA ARG A 357 13.85 5.86 30.42
C ARG A 357 13.89 6.60 31.75
N ASP A 358 12.75 6.65 32.41
CA ASP A 358 12.67 7.15 33.78
C ASP A 358 13.53 6.33 34.74
N ALA A 359 14.19 7.05 35.67
CA ALA A 359 14.93 6.42 36.74
C ALA A 359 14.07 5.41 37.55
N PRO A 360 14.61 4.28 37.97
CA PRO A 360 16.04 3.88 38.01
C PRO A 360 16.49 3.15 36.73
N ARG A 361 15.72 3.16 35.65
CA ARG A 361 16.10 2.54 34.37
C ARG A 361 17.19 3.38 33.70
N THR A 362 17.94 2.73 32.82
CA THR A 362 19.00 3.38 32.04
C THR A 362 18.60 3.48 30.56
N ASP A 363 18.99 4.56 29.95
CA ASP A 363 18.81 4.79 28.54
C ASP A 363 19.52 3.74 27.68
N SER A 364 18.98 3.53 26.49
CA SER A 364 19.63 2.68 25.49
C SER A 364 19.62 3.36 24.13
N THR A 365 20.68 3.12 23.39
CA THR A 365 20.81 3.66 22.04
C THR A 365 21.25 2.55 21.09
N PHE A 366 20.52 2.40 19.98
CA PHE A 366 20.94 1.66 18.81
C PHE A 366 21.60 2.64 17.86
N THR A 367 22.90 2.48 17.65
CA THR A 367 23.66 3.28 16.69
C THR A 367 23.21 2.91 15.27
N ARG A 368 23.40 3.84 14.33
CA ARG A 368 22.96 3.64 12.94
C ARG A 368 23.53 2.35 12.35
N GLU A 369 22.64 1.51 11.85
CA GLU A 369 22.95 0.35 11.04
C GLU A 369 22.27 0.53 9.67
N THR A 370 22.91 0.04 8.62
CA THR A 370 22.38 0.14 7.25
C THR A 370 22.67 -1.14 6.48
N PHE A 371 21.63 -1.83 6.07
CA PHE A 371 21.72 -2.98 5.19
C PHE A 371 21.72 -2.55 3.73
N ARG A 372 22.59 -3.17 2.94
CA ARG A 372 22.66 -2.97 1.49
C ARG A 372 22.13 -4.23 0.78
N LEU A 373 21.20 -4.02 -0.14
CA LEU A 373 20.68 -5.08 -0.99
C LEU A 373 20.90 -4.70 -2.46
N LEU A 374 21.64 -5.52 -3.20
CA LEU A 374 21.83 -5.41 -4.64
C LEU A 374 21.09 -6.56 -5.32
N SER A 375 20.18 -6.26 -6.26
CA SER A 375 19.34 -7.28 -6.86
C SER A 375 19.14 -7.07 -8.38
N PRO A 376 20.02 -7.64 -9.22
CA PRO A 376 19.79 -7.75 -10.64
C PRO A 376 18.69 -8.77 -10.97
N TYR A 377 17.92 -8.49 -12.03
CA TYR A 377 16.85 -9.38 -12.49
C TYR A 377 16.69 -9.36 -14.00
N ALA A 378 16.11 -10.42 -14.52
CA ALA A 378 15.70 -10.51 -15.92
C ALA A 378 14.45 -11.38 -16.06
N ALA A 379 13.64 -11.09 -17.07
CA ALA A 379 12.51 -11.90 -17.47
C ALA A 379 12.30 -11.85 -18.98
N LEU A 380 11.69 -12.91 -19.50
CA LEU A 380 11.32 -13.07 -20.89
C LEU A 380 9.84 -13.42 -20.98
N SER A 381 9.14 -12.83 -21.92
CA SER A 381 7.79 -13.23 -22.30
C SER A 381 7.61 -13.18 -23.82
N HIS A 382 6.71 -14.02 -24.36
CA HIS A 382 6.37 -13.99 -25.78
C HIS A 382 4.87 -14.23 -25.98
N LEU A 383 4.24 -13.40 -26.81
CA LEU A 383 2.84 -13.57 -27.21
C LEU A 383 2.80 -14.41 -28.49
N PHE A 384 2.33 -15.64 -28.38
CA PHE A 384 1.96 -16.51 -29.49
C PHE A 384 0.48 -16.30 -29.86
N GLY A 385 0.16 -16.30 -31.13
CA GLY A 385 -1.21 -16.12 -31.59
C GLY A 385 -1.65 -14.65 -31.62
N ASP A 386 -2.95 -14.42 -31.48
CA ASP A 386 -3.59 -13.10 -31.55
C ASP A 386 -4.63 -12.95 -30.43
N LYS A 387 -4.60 -11.83 -29.70
CA LYS A 387 -5.56 -11.54 -28.62
C LYS A 387 -7.01 -11.42 -29.06
N SER A 388 -7.28 -11.25 -30.36
CA SER A 388 -8.63 -11.32 -30.93
C SER A 388 -9.17 -12.74 -31.09
N GLY A 389 -8.29 -13.76 -31.01
CA GLY A 389 -8.61 -15.18 -31.13
C GLY A 389 -7.96 -16.00 -29.99
N TRP A 390 -7.23 -17.05 -30.38
CA TRP A 390 -6.43 -17.83 -29.44
C TRP A 390 -5.04 -17.23 -29.28
N TYR A 391 -4.58 -17.11 -28.05
CA TYR A 391 -3.22 -16.69 -27.74
C TYR A 391 -2.65 -17.40 -26.52
N ALA A 392 -1.31 -17.41 -26.44
CA ALA A 392 -0.57 -17.88 -25.29
C ALA A 392 0.58 -16.92 -24.96
N ILE A 393 0.79 -16.60 -23.70
CA ILE A 393 1.91 -15.80 -23.22
C ILE A 393 2.67 -16.60 -22.16
N PRO A 394 3.61 -17.48 -22.53
CA PRO A 394 4.57 -18.00 -21.58
C PRO A 394 5.54 -16.92 -21.15
N SER A 395 5.94 -16.97 -19.88
CA SER A 395 6.93 -16.06 -19.29
C SER A 395 7.80 -16.80 -18.28
N ALA A 396 9.04 -16.34 -18.16
CA ALA A 396 9.97 -16.78 -17.13
C ALA A 396 10.89 -15.65 -16.74
N GLY A 397 11.25 -15.58 -15.47
CA GLY A 397 12.16 -14.57 -14.96
C GLY A 397 12.88 -15.05 -13.70
N VAL A 398 13.89 -14.32 -13.31
CA VAL A 398 14.65 -14.59 -12.12
C VAL A 398 15.25 -13.31 -11.57
N ARG A 399 15.30 -13.19 -10.28
CA ARG A 399 16.06 -12.16 -9.55
C ARG A 399 17.11 -12.83 -8.68
N TYR A 400 18.31 -12.29 -8.69
CA TYR A 400 19.37 -12.62 -7.76
C TYR A 400 19.45 -11.56 -6.68
N PHE A 401 19.59 -11.98 -5.44
CA PHE A 401 19.68 -11.11 -4.27
C PHE A 401 21.06 -11.26 -3.63
N SER A 402 21.78 -10.14 -3.45
CA SER A 402 23.05 -10.06 -2.74
C SER A 402 22.90 -9.07 -1.59
N HIS A 403 22.83 -9.61 -0.37
CA HIS A 403 22.69 -8.82 0.86
C HIS A 403 24.06 -8.57 1.48
N SER A 404 24.23 -7.44 2.23
CA SER A 404 25.51 -7.11 2.90
C SER A 404 25.88 -8.07 4.02
N ASP A 405 24.88 -8.70 4.67
CA ASP A 405 25.07 -9.45 5.94
C ASP A 405 24.54 -10.88 5.89
N PHE A 406 23.78 -11.26 4.88
CA PHE A 406 23.16 -12.58 4.76
C PHE A 406 23.53 -13.23 3.43
N ASP A 407 23.37 -14.55 3.36
CA ASP A 407 23.67 -15.33 2.16
C ASP A 407 22.81 -14.92 0.98
N ALA A 408 23.35 -15.09 -0.22
CA ALA A 408 22.68 -14.73 -1.46
C ALA A 408 21.54 -15.70 -1.78
N GLU A 409 20.46 -15.17 -2.37
CA GLU A 409 19.27 -15.93 -2.73
C GLU A 409 18.85 -15.73 -4.19
N TRP A 410 18.04 -16.66 -4.68
CA TRP A 410 17.43 -16.60 -6.01
C TRP A 410 15.91 -16.63 -5.89
N GLY A 411 15.24 -15.70 -6.60
CA GLY A 411 13.79 -15.62 -6.74
C GLY A 411 13.34 -15.91 -8.17
N PRO A 412 13.17 -17.17 -8.59
CA PRO A 412 12.59 -17.50 -9.88
C PRO A 412 11.09 -17.19 -9.92
N GLN A 413 10.60 -16.86 -11.13
CA GLN A 413 9.19 -16.66 -11.43
C GLN A 413 8.90 -17.19 -12.83
N ALA A 414 7.80 -17.91 -13.00
CA ALA A 414 7.34 -18.40 -14.29
C ALA A 414 5.82 -18.27 -14.40
N GLY A 415 5.33 -18.05 -15.61
CA GLY A 415 3.91 -17.89 -15.83
C GLY A 415 3.47 -18.30 -17.24
N LEU A 416 2.19 -18.59 -17.34
CA LEU A 416 1.51 -18.88 -18.60
C LEU A 416 0.13 -18.23 -18.58
N VAL A 417 -0.13 -17.39 -19.58
CA VAL A 417 -1.48 -16.88 -19.86
C VAL A 417 -1.97 -17.51 -21.15
N LEU A 418 -3.17 -18.09 -21.13
CA LEU A 418 -3.85 -18.63 -22.30
C LEU A 418 -5.17 -17.91 -22.48
N GLY A 419 -5.42 -17.36 -23.66
CA GLY A 419 -6.64 -16.64 -23.94
C GLY A 419 -7.38 -17.18 -25.17
N CYS A 420 -8.71 -17.09 -25.10
CA CYS A 420 -9.61 -17.39 -26.22
C CYS A 420 -10.81 -16.44 -26.19
N GLY A 421 -10.81 -15.43 -27.04
CA GLY A 421 -11.88 -14.43 -27.05
C GLY A 421 -12.03 -13.77 -25.66
N PRO A 422 -13.23 -13.90 -25.01
CA PRO A 422 -13.48 -13.25 -23.72
C PRO A 422 -12.91 -13.97 -22.51
N THR A 423 -12.33 -15.17 -22.69
CA THR A 423 -11.86 -16.03 -21.60
C THR A 423 -10.34 -16.06 -21.56
N GLU A 424 -9.78 -15.87 -20.37
CA GLU A 424 -8.35 -15.93 -20.10
C GLU A 424 -8.09 -16.88 -18.93
N PHE A 425 -7.21 -17.84 -19.10
CA PHE A 425 -6.65 -18.69 -18.07
C PHE A 425 -5.23 -18.23 -17.77
N HIS A 426 -4.84 -18.24 -16.51
CA HIS A 426 -3.46 -18.02 -16.11
C HIS A 426 -3.00 -19.06 -15.08
N ALA A 427 -1.70 -19.34 -15.11
CA ALA A 427 -1.01 -20.12 -14.10
C ALA A 427 0.36 -19.51 -13.84
N SER A 428 0.76 -19.39 -12.59
CA SER A 428 2.06 -18.85 -12.22
C SER A 428 2.68 -19.57 -11.03
N TYR A 429 4.01 -19.50 -11.00
CA TYR A 429 4.85 -19.89 -9.88
C TYR A 429 5.84 -18.75 -9.60
N ALA A 430 6.08 -18.44 -8.33
CA ALA A 430 7.10 -17.50 -7.92
C ALA A 430 7.69 -17.88 -6.56
N LYS A 431 9.03 -17.80 -6.42
CA LYS A 431 9.70 -17.91 -5.13
C LYS A 431 9.95 -16.51 -4.58
N GLY A 432 9.19 -16.12 -3.56
CA GLY A 432 9.44 -14.90 -2.78
C GLY A 432 10.62 -15.10 -1.82
N VAL A 433 11.37 -14.01 -1.62
CA VAL A 433 12.51 -13.96 -0.69
C VAL A 433 12.32 -12.80 0.26
N ASN A 434 12.52 -13.01 1.55
CA ASN A 434 12.38 -12.00 2.59
C ASN A 434 13.56 -12.07 3.56
N TYR A 435 14.52 -11.17 3.39
CA TYR A 435 15.66 -11.07 4.29
C TYR A 435 15.28 -10.51 5.66
N PRO A 436 16.01 -10.87 6.74
CA PRO A 436 15.87 -10.19 8.01
C PRO A 436 16.05 -8.67 7.83
N GLY A 437 15.13 -7.88 8.36
CA GLY A 437 15.26 -6.42 8.36
C GLY A 437 16.20 -5.92 9.45
N VAL A 438 16.55 -4.64 9.42
CA VAL A 438 17.35 -3.98 10.50
C VAL A 438 16.69 -4.17 11.88
N TYR A 439 15.40 -4.44 11.91
CA TYR A 439 14.62 -4.76 13.10
C TYR A 439 15.27 -5.83 14.01
N VAL A 440 15.83 -6.91 13.46
CA VAL A 440 16.44 -7.97 14.27
C VAL A 440 17.70 -7.49 15.00
N VAL A 441 18.46 -6.58 14.39
CA VAL A 441 19.64 -5.95 14.99
C VAL A 441 19.21 -4.95 16.06
N THR A 442 18.19 -4.14 15.75
CA THR A 442 17.61 -3.15 16.68
C THR A 442 17.12 -3.83 17.95
N GLN A 443 16.33 -4.89 17.81
CA GLN A 443 15.82 -5.67 18.96
C GLN A 443 16.94 -6.29 19.78
N SER A 444 17.92 -6.91 19.10
CA SER A 444 19.07 -7.50 19.78
C SER A 444 19.88 -6.47 20.56
N SER A 445 20.10 -5.31 19.97
CA SER A 445 20.91 -4.23 20.57
C SER A 445 20.20 -3.58 21.78
N LEU A 446 18.91 -3.23 21.60
CA LEU A 446 18.17 -2.45 22.60
C LEU A 446 17.63 -3.29 23.77
N PHE A 447 17.23 -4.54 23.50
CA PHE A 447 16.44 -5.31 24.45
C PHE A 447 17.06 -6.66 24.85
N TRP A 448 18.03 -7.20 24.08
CA TRP A 448 18.55 -8.55 24.27
C TRP A 448 20.05 -8.60 24.53
N GLY A 449 20.60 -7.52 25.08
CA GLY A 449 22.01 -7.44 25.52
C GLY A 449 23.03 -7.40 24.39
N GLY A 450 22.63 -6.98 23.18
CA GLY A 450 23.55 -6.79 22.05
C GLY A 450 24.12 -8.10 21.48
N ASN A 451 23.38 -9.22 21.58
CA ASN A 451 23.86 -10.49 21.02
C ASN A 451 23.92 -10.42 19.48
N THR A 452 24.82 -11.18 18.89
CA THR A 452 25.05 -11.21 17.43
C THR A 452 24.44 -12.41 16.74
N ARG A 453 23.54 -13.14 17.39
CA ARG A 453 22.91 -14.36 16.83
C ARG A 453 22.04 -14.09 15.60
N TRP A 454 21.57 -12.85 15.43
CA TRP A 454 20.88 -12.42 14.24
C TRP A 454 21.70 -12.60 12.95
N LYS A 455 23.04 -12.67 13.04
CA LYS A 455 23.93 -12.95 11.90
C LYS A 455 23.83 -14.38 11.36
N ASN A 456 23.23 -15.27 12.13
CA ASN A 456 23.01 -16.66 11.74
C ASN A 456 21.64 -16.87 11.08
N LEU A 457 20.86 -15.80 10.90
CA LEU A 457 19.57 -15.88 10.24
C LEU A 457 19.75 -16.04 8.73
N GLU A 458 18.84 -16.80 8.15
CA GLU A 458 18.69 -16.98 6.71
C GLU A 458 17.47 -16.19 6.22
N ALA A 459 17.39 -15.96 4.93
CA ALA A 459 16.18 -15.39 4.34
C ALA A 459 15.00 -16.35 4.50
N GLU A 460 13.84 -15.81 4.83
CA GLU A 460 12.58 -16.52 4.69
C GLU A 460 12.22 -16.65 3.22
N THR A 461 11.60 -17.74 2.82
CA THR A 461 11.14 -17.93 1.44
C THR A 461 9.70 -18.38 1.40
N VAL A 462 9.01 -18.08 0.31
CA VAL A 462 7.67 -18.59 0.01
C VAL A 462 7.63 -19.12 -1.42
N ASP A 463 7.17 -20.35 -1.59
CA ASP A 463 6.80 -20.91 -2.88
C ASP A 463 5.32 -20.59 -3.12
N HIS A 464 5.05 -19.67 -4.04
CA HIS A 464 3.71 -19.22 -4.42
C HIS A 464 3.27 -19.87 -5.71
N TYR A 465 2.07 -20.45 -5.71
CA TYR A 465 1.41 -21.02 -6.89
C TYR A 465 0.04 -20.35 -7.07
N GLU A 466 -0.29 -19.98 -8.29
CA GLU A 466 -1.58 -19.40 -8.61
C GLU A 466 -2.11 -19.97 -9.93
N VAL A 467 -3.40 -20.31 -9.95
CA VAL A 467 -4.12 -20.71 -11.15
C VAL A 467 -5.47 -20.02 -11.17
N GLY A 468 -5.78 -19.34 -12.25
CA GLY A 468 -7.04 -18.60 -12.34
C GLY A 468 -7.67 -18.62 -13.73
N LEU A 469 -8.94 -18.28 -13.73
CA LEU A 469 -9.78 -18.13 -14.91
C LEU A 469 -10.52 -16.81 -14.83
N SER A 470 -10.43 -16.02 -15.89
CA SER A 470 -11.17 -14.77 -16.06
C SER A 470 -12.06 -14.85 -17.27
N HIS A 471 -13.27 -14.31 -17.17
CA HIS A 471 -14.20 -14.20 -18.29
C HIS A 471 -14.78 -12.79 -18.39
N THR A 472 -14.61 -12.14 -19.55
CA THR A 472 -15.00 -10.74 -19.76
C THR A 472 -15.97 -10.64 -20.93
N LEU A 473 -17.21 -10.19 -20.68
CA LEU A 473 -18.23 -9.97 -21.71
C LEU A 473 -18.35 -8.47 -22.01
N GLY A 474 -17.68 -8.06 -23.07
CA GLY A 474 -17.61 -6.65 -23.48
C GLY A 474 -16.99 -5.79 -22.37
N LYS A 475 -17.56 -4.59 -22.16
CA LYS A 475 -17.14 -3.68 -21.07
C LYS A 475 -18.06 -3.77 -19.84
N LYS A 476 -19.02 -4.69 -19.83
CA LYS A 476 -20.11 -4.69 -18.84
C LYS A 476 -20.04 -5.80 -17.80
N PHE A 477 -19.30 -6.86 -18.08
CA PHE A 477 -19.22 -8.00 -17.15
C PHE A 477 -17.82 -8.58 -17.14
N ARG A 478 -17.31 -8.83 -15.96
CA ARG A 478 -16.11 -9.63 -15.72
C ARG A 478 -16.29 -10.49 -14.49
N ALA A 479 -15.88 -11.73 -14.57
CA ALA A 479 -15.81 -12.68 -13.47
C ALA A 479 -14.41 -13.31 -13.43
N ASP A 480 -13.84 -13.45 -12.25
CA ASP A 480 -12.56 -14.05 -11.99
C ASP A 480 -12.71 -15.12 -10.89
N ILE A 481 -12.04 -16.24 -11.07
CA ILE A 481 -11.83 -17.24 -10.02
C ILE A 481 -10.35 -17.62 -9.99
N THR A 482 -9.75 -17.65 -8.81
CA THR A 482 -8.33 -17.91 -8.64
C THR A 482 -8.12 -18.84 -7.45
N TYR A 483 -7.44 -19.95 -7.67
CA TYR A 483 -6.85 -20.79 -6.63
C TYR A 483 -5.44 -20.33 -6.38
N PHE A 484 -5.03 -20.28 -5.12
CA PHE A 484 -3.66 -19.98 -4.71
C PHE A 484 -3.17 -20.95 -3.62
N ALA A 485 -1.86 -21.13 -3.58
CA ALA A 485 -1.17 -21.89 -2.56
C ALA A 485 0.19 -21.23 -2.26
N ASP A 486 0.43 -20.98 -0.99
CA ASP A 486 1.65 -20.39 -0.44
C ASP A 486 2.25 -21.37 0.57
N ASP A 487 3.48 -21.82 0.30
CA ASP A 487 4.27 -22.68 1.18
C ASP A 487 5.53 -21.90 1.62
N GLY A 488 5.51 -21.36 2.84
CA GLY A 488 6.60 -20.58 3.42
C GLY A 488 7.55 -21.44 4.25
N LYS A 489 8.84 -21.13 4.16
CA LYS A 489 9.92 -21.84 4.86
C LYS A 489 10.87 -20.87 5.54
N ASN A 490 11.61 -21.38 6.53
CA ASN A 490 12.62 -20.63 7.28
C ASN A 490 12.05 -19.39 7.96
N ARG A 491 10.78 -19.42 8.39
CA ARG A 491 10.17 -18.28 9.07
C ARG A 491 10.91 -17.97 10.35
N MET A 492 11.30 -16.71 10.53
CA MET A 492 12.03 -16.24 11.68
C MET A 492 11.11 -16.11 12.89
N ILE A 493 11.23 -17.01 13.84
CA ILE A 493 10.43 -17.06 15.07
C ILE A 493 11.22 -16.52 16.24
N LEU A 494 10.59 -15.71 17.10
CA LEU A 494 11.20 -15.22 18.34
C LEU A 494 11.25 -16.32 19.40
N VAL A 495 12.46 -16.76 19.72
CA VAL A 495 12.74 -17.73 20.77
C VAL A 495 13.21 -17.00 22.03
N THR A 496 12.51 -17.18 23.14
CA THR A 496 12.77 -16.47 24.39
C THR A 496 13.47 -17.32 25.45
N SER A 497 13.49 -18.63 25.27
CA SER A 497 14.17 -19.58 26.16
C SER A 497 15.07 -20.52 25.35
N PRO A 498 16.34 -20.78 25.80
CA PRO A 498 16.99 -20.09 26.91
C PRO A 498 17.36 -18.63 26.58
N ALA A 499 17.39 -17.79 27.59
CA ALA A 499 17.83 -16.40 27.45
C ALA A 499 19.25 -16.28 26.88
N PRO A 500 19.63 -15.17 26.19
CA PRO A 500 18.77 -14.05 25.80
C PRO A 500 17.80 -14.39 24.67
N PRO A 501 16.69 -13.65 24.53
CA PRO A 501 15.79 -13.79 23.40
C PRO A 501 16.50 -13.60 22.06
N ARG A 502 16.02 -14.24 21.02
CA ARG A 502 16.60 -14.19 19.67
C ARG A 502 15.60 -14.67 18.63
N TYR A 503 15.79 -14.28 17.39
CA TYR A 503 15.11 -14.91 16.26
C TYR A 503 15.87 -16.13 15.77
N GLU A 504 15.16 -17.16 15.34
CA GLU A 504 15.67 -18.38 14.70
C GLU A 504 14.77 -18.77 13.53
N ASN A 505 15.36 -19.33 12.47
CA ASN A 505 14.63 -19.84 11.29
C ASN A 505 14.07 -21.24 11.57
N ILE A 506 13.02 -21.32 12.37
CA ILE A 506 12.40 -22.58 12.82
C ILE A 506 10.92 -22.70 12.48
N GLY A 507 10.34 -21.70 11.79
CA GLY A 507 8.94 -21.67 11.42
C GLY A 507 8.72 -22.00 9.95
N ASP A 508 7.63 -22.70 9.68
CA ASP A 508 7.05 -22.83 8.36
C ASP A 508 5.61 -22.35 8.40
N PHE A 509 5.08 -21.96 7.26
CA PHE A 509 3.66 -21.64 7.15
C PHE A 509 3.10 -22.12 5.83
N ARG A 510 1.79 -22.30 5.79
CA ARG A 510 1.05 -22.64 4.59
C ARG A 510 -0.28 -21.89 4.59
N ALA A 511 -0.65 -21.37 3.42
CA ALA A 511 -1.98 -20.80 3.19
C ALA A 511 -2.47 -21.23 1.81
N ARG A 512 -3.66 -21.81 1.74
CA ARG A 512 -4.30 -22.21 0.47
C ARG A 512 -5.75 -21.78 0.46
N GLY A 513 -6.18 -21.26 -0.68
CA GLY A 513 -7.53 -20.73 -0.78
C GLY A 513 -8.01 -20.54 -2.20
N ILE A 514 -9.24 -20.08 -2.28
CA ILE A 514 -9.89 -19.67 -3.53
C ILE A 514 -10.41 -18.27 -3.36
N GLU A 515 -10.21 -17.45 -4.38
CA GLU A 515 -10.79 -16.13 -4.51
C GLU A 515 -11.73 -16.06 -5.70
N VAL A 516 -12.84 -15.38 -5.54
CA VAL A 516 -13.76 -15.06 -6.62
C VAL A 516 -14.04 -13.56 -6.63
N SER A 517 -14.19 -12.98 -7.83
CA SER A 517 -14.67 -11.60 -7.96
C SER A 517 -15.54 -11.46 -9.20
N VAL A 518 -16.52 -10.58 -9.11
CA VAL A 518 -17.44 -10.24 -10.19
C VAL A 518 -17.62 -8.73 -10.24
N THR A 519 -17.49 -8.16 -11.41
CA THR A 519 -17.93 -6.80 -11.74
C THR A 519 -18.95 -6.86 -12.84
N TRP A 520 -20.08 -6.19 -12.66
CA TRP A 520 -21.18 -6.22 -13.61
C TRP A 520 -21.89 -4.86 -13.72
N SER A 521 -22.01 -4.35 -14.93
CA SER A 521 -22.73 -3.12 -15.24
C SER A 521 -23.91 -3.43 -16.14
N PRO A 522 -25.03 -3.92 -15.59
CA PRO A 522 -26.23 -4.23 -16.37
C PRO A 522 -26.78 -3.00 -17.10
N LEU A 523 -26.62 -1.84 -16.49
CA LEU A 523 -27.05 -0.54 -17.01
C LEU A 523 -25.88 0.45 -16.95
N ASP A 524 -25.87 1.45 -17.81
CA ASP A 524 -24.84 2.50 -17.80
C ASP A 524 -24.85 3.35 -16.51
N VAL A 525 -25.97 3.31 -15.77
CA VAL A 525 -26.17 4.00 -14.49
C VAL A 525 -25.98 3.11 -13.26
N LEU A 526 -25.80 1.80 -13.44
CA LEU A 526 -25.69 0.84 -12.35
C LEU A 526 -24.47 -0.07 -12.56
N ALA A 527 -23.59 -0.06 -11.58
CA ALA A 527 -22.45 -0.95 -11.48
C ALA A 527 -22.56 -1.77 -10.20
N LEU A 528 -22.34 -3.06 -10.28
CA LEU A 528 -22.34 -4.03 -9.20
C LEU A 528 -20.94 -4.64 -9.11
N PHE A 529 -20.50 -4.93 -7.90
CA PHE A 529 -19.29 -5.69 -7.67
C PHE A 529 -19.46 -6.62 -6.45
N ALA A 530 -18.80 -7.76 -6.48
CA ALA A 530 -18.74 -8.69 -5.37
C ALA A 530 -17.42 -9.45 -5.42
N GLY A 531 -16.92 -9.82 -4.25
CA GLY A 531 -15.72 -10.63 -4.12
C GLY A 531 -15.74 -11.43 -2.83
N ALA A 532 -15.08 -12.57 -2.84
CA ALA A 532 -14.90 -13.40 -1.64
C ALA A 532 -13.57 -14.15 -1.70
N THR A 533 -13.00 -14.39 -0.53
CA THR A 533 -11.84 -15.27 -0.32
C THR A 533 -12.23 -16.34 0.68
N HIS A 534 -11.92 -17.59 0.38
CA HIS A 534 -12.02 -18.72 1.29
C HIS A 534 -10.66 -19.37 1.48
N LEU A 535 -10.14 -19.32 2.71
CA LEU A 535 -8.94 -20.03 3.14
C LEU A 535 -9.37 -21.36 3.75
N PHE A 536 -9.02 -22.48 3.15
CA PHE A 536 -9.44 -23.82 3.57
C PHE A 536 -8.30 -24.69 4.08
N ASP A 537 -7.04 -24.26 3.95
CA ASP A 537 -5.87 -24.95 4.48
C ASP A 537 -4.86 -23.89 4.98
N GLN A 538 -4.70 -23.82 6.28
CA GLN A 538 -3.79 -22.90 6.95
C GLN A 538 -2.91 -23.69 7.91
N SER A 539 -1.64 -23.32 8.01
CA SER A 539 -0.72 -23.87 8.99
C SER A 539 0.30 -22.81 9.39
N PRO A 540 0.43 -22.47 10.67
CA PRO A 540 -0.44 -22.91 11.79
C PRO A 540 -1.88 -22.38 11.63
N ASP A 541 -2.85 -23.04 12.26
CA ASP A 541 -4.30 -22.75 12.17
C ASP A 541 -4.70 -21.34 12.62
N ASN A 542 -3.78 -20.57 13.16
CA ASN A 542 -3.98 -19.24 13.72
C ASN A 542 -3.05 -18.19 13.09
N LEU A 543 -2.86 -18.28 11.78
CA LEU A 543 -2.20 -17.21 11.03
C LEU A 543 -2.89 -15.87 11.31
N PRO A 544 -2.13 -14.80 11.55
CA PRO A 544 -2.72 -13.52 11.89
C PRO A 544 -3.49 -12.93 10.69
N TYR A 545 -4.66 -12.38 10.97
CA TYR A 545 -5.52 -11.72 9.98
C TYR A 545 -5.80 -12.60 8.74
N ALA A 546 -6.00 -13.88 8.98
CA ALA A 546 -6.31 -14.90 7.99
C ALA A 546 -7.66 -15.56 8.33
N PRO A 547 -8.79 -14.86 8.18
CA PRO A 547 -10.10 -15.45 8.42
C PRO A 547 -10.39 -16.54 7.37
N ASP A 548 -11.12 -17.59 7.76
CA ASP A 548 -11.53 -18.64 6.83
C ASP A 548 -12.36 -18.07 5.68
N TRP A 549 -13.21 -17.07 5.98
CA TRP A 549 -14.00 -16.35 4.99
C TRP A 549 -13.86 -14.85 5.11
N SER A 550 -13.68 -14.19 3.98
CA SER A 550 -13.93 -12.76 3.84
C SER A 550 -14.70 -12.51 2.54
N ALA A 551 -15.69 -11.62 2.59
CA ALA A 551 -16.50 -11.31 1.43
C ALA A 551 -16.88 -9.84 1.41
N SER A 552 -17.00 -9.28 0.21
CA SER A 552 -17.45 -7.91 0.00
C SER A 552 -18.39 -7.85 -1.20
N ALA A 553 -19.36 -6.96 -1.13
CA ALA A 553 -20.24 -6.66 -2.26
C ALA A 553 -20.69 -5.20 -2.20
N GLY A 554 -21.05 -4.63 -3.35
CA GLY A 554 -21.53 -3.27 -3.37
C GLY A 554 -22.02 -2.84 -4.73
N PHE A 555 -22.48 -1.60 -4.79
CA PHE A 555 -22.95 -1.02 -6.03
C PHE A 555 -22.73 0.48 -6.09
N ASN A 556 -22.64 0.99 -7.33
CA ASN A 556 -22.73 2.40 -7.65
C ASN A 556 -23.98 2.61 -8.52
N TYR A 557 -24.88 3.49 -8.10
CA TYR A 557 -26.11 3.78 -8.81
C TYR A 557 -26.29 5.28 -9.03
N ARG A 558 -26.44 5.71 -10.28
CA ARG A 558 -26.75 7.09 -10.66
C ARG A 558 -28.24 7.23 -10.96
N PHE A 559 -28.91 8.19 -10.34
CA PHE A 559 -30.33 8.45 -10.54
C PHE A 559 -30.62 9.95 -10.60
N PHE A 560 -31.76 10.31 -11.14
CA PHE A 560 -32.15 11.70 -11.36
C PHE A 560 -31.05 12.57 -11.99
N ARG A 561 -30.19 11.98 -12.84
CA ARG A 561 -29.05 12.57 -13.55
C ARG A 561 -27.89 13.06 -12.66
N ASN A 562 -28.17 13.54 -11.45
CA ASN A 562 -27.22 14.27 -10.61
C ASN A 562 -26.92 13.57 -9.28
N PHE A 563 -27.67 12.53 -8.91
CA PHE A 563 -27.43 11.82 -7.68
C PHE A 563 -26.65 10.53 -7.93
N LYS A 564 -25.73 10.23 -7.06
CA LYS A 564 -24.95 8.99 -7.03
C LYS A 564 -25.04 8.37 -5.65
N LEU A 565 -25.50 7.13 -5.58
CA LEU A 565 -25.50 6.30 -4.39
C LEU A 565 -24.45 5.21 -4.57
N SER A 566 -23.48 5.18 -3.67
CA SER A 566 -22.50 4.10 -3.52
C SER A 566 -22.79 3.39 -2.21
N ALA A 567 -22.90 2.07 -2.22
CA ALA A 567 -23.09 1.31 -1.00
C ALA A 567 -22.30 0.01 -1.08
N ASP A 568 -21.76 -0.40 0.07
CA ASP A 568 -20.96 -1.61 0.19
C ASP A 568 -21.22 -2.36 1.50
N ILE A 569 -20.99 -3.66 1.44
CA ILE A 569 -21.06 -4.59 2.56
C ILE A 569 -19.71 -5.31 2.65
N LEU A 570 -19.16 -5.41 3.84
CA LEU A 570 -17.95 -6.17 4.15
C LEU A 570 -18.26 -7.20 5.24
N TYR A 571 -18.02 -8.47 4.96
CA TYR A 571 -18.03 -9.56 5.93
C TYR A 571 -16.61 -10.09 6.13
N VAL A 572 -16.19 -10.25 7.37
CA VAL A 572 -14.94 -10.89 7.78
C VAL A 572 -15.27 -11.88 8.90
N ASP A 573 -14.86 -13.11 8.72
CA ASP A 573 -15.03 -14.17 9.72
C ASP A 573 -14.07 -13.96 10.91
N THR A 574 -14.22 -14.77 11.93
CA THR A 574 -13.33 -14.79 13.10
C THR A 574 -11.87 -14.87 12.65
N GLN A 575 -11.04 -14.02 13.22
CA GLN A 575 -9.61 -13.93 12.89
C GLN A 575 -8.75 -13.81 14.15
N TYR A 576 -7.47 -14.12 14.02
CA TYR A 576 -6.52 -13.99 15.12
C TYR A 576 -5.66 -12.73 14.94
N THR A 577 -5.31 -12.06 16.07
CA THR A 577 -4.62 -10.77 16.05
C THR A 577 -3.20 -10.81 16.61
N ALA A 578 -2.76 -11.91 17.19
CA ALA A 578 -1.38 -12.11 17.59
C ALA A 578 -0.57 -12.75 16.45
N ASN A 579 0.67 -12.35 16.29
CA ASN A 579 1.55 -12.99 15.34
C ASN A 579 2.19 -14.25 15.91
N ASN A 580 2.39 -15.28 15.08
CA ASN A 580 2.99 -16.56 15.47
C ASN A 580 4.52 -16.54 15.45
N ARG A 581 5.16 -15.37 15.50
CA ARG A 581 6.61 -15.26 15.50
C ARG A 581 7.24 -15.40 16.89
N THR A 582 6.47 -15.83 17.90
CA THR A 582 6.98 -16.07 19.25
C THR A 582 6.86 -17.55 19.59
N ALA A 583 8.01 -18.24 19.68
CA ALA A 583 8.09 -19.61 20.17
C ALA A 583 8.45 -19.59 21.67
N GLY A 584 7.92 -20.57 22.42
CA GLY A 584 8.28 -20.75 23.83
C GLY A 584 7.73 -19.71 24.80
N TYR A 585 6.88 -18.81 24.36
CA TYR A 585 6.09 -17.96 25.23
C TYR A 585 4.84 -18.74 25.66
N GLY A 586 4.88 -19.31 26.83
CA GLY A 586 3.69 -19.83 27.48
C GLY A 586 2.72 -18.66 27.75
N GLY A 587 1.78 -18.40 26.82
CA GLY A 587 0.78 -17.41 26.99
C GLY A 587 0.92 -16.12 26.19
N SER A 588 1.67 -16.07 25.08
CA SER A 588 1.38 -15.04 24.07
C SER A 588 -0.03 -15.32 23.59
N SER A 589 -0.94 -14.49 24.01
CA SER A 589 -2.35 -14.65 23.77
C SER A 589 -2.64 -14.40 22.30
N ILE A 590 -2.59 -15.45 21.49
CA ILE A 590 -3.28 -15.45 20.21
C ILE A 590 -4.74 -15.17 20.57
N ALA A 591 -5.21 -13.99 20.25
CA ALA A 591 -6.53 -13.55 20.63
C ALA A 591 -7.43 -13.57 19.39
N ALA A 592 -8.54 -14.27 19.48
CA ALA A 592 -9.56 -14.22 18.46
C ALA A 592 -10.32 -12.90 18.54
N VAL A 593 -10.57 -12.32 17.38
CA VAL A 593 -11.53 -11.25 17.14
C VAL A 593 -12.72 -11.87 16.42
N GLY A 594 -13.93 -11.63 16.93
CA GLY A 594 -15.16 -12.20 16.36
C GLY A 594 -15.43 -11.73 14.93
N ALA A 595 -16.22 -12.52 14.22
CA ALA A 595 -16.71 -12.17 12.90
C ALA A 595 -17.55 -10.89 12.94
N TYR A 596 -17.55 -10.11 11.86
CA TYR A 596 -18.33 -8.89 11.73
C TYR A 596 -18.84 -8.66 10.32
N LEU A 597 -19.95 -7.89 10.21
CA LEU A 597 -20.54 -7.46 8.96
C LEU A 597 -20.79 -5.95 9.00
N LEU A 598 -20.09 -5.21 8.14
CA LEU A 598 -20.21 -3.77 8.04
C LEU A 598 -21.03 -3.40 6.80
N VAL A 599 -21.89 -2.41 6.95
CA VAL A 599 -22.64 -1.80 5.85
C VAL A 599 -22.30 -0.32 5.79
N ASN A 600 -21.88 0.14 4.61
CA ASN A 600 -21.48 1.52 4.40
C ASN A 600 -22.22 2.10 3.20
N ALA A 601 -22.44 3.41 3.18
CA ALA A 601 -23.05 4.09 2.05
C ALA A 601 -22.61 5.55 1.93
N LYS A 602 -22.56 6.05 0.68
CA LYS A 602 -22.35 7.46 0.35
C LYS A 602 -23.42 7.88 -0.66
N LEU A 603 -24.11 8.99 -0.37
CA LEU A 603 -25.03 9.64 -1.28
C LEU A 603 -24.46 11.01 -1.67
N GLY A 604 -24.12 11.19 -2.94
CA GLY A 604 -23.60 12.41 -3.52
C GLY A 604 -24.63 13.10 -4.44
N TRP A 605 -24.65 14.40 -4.41
CA TRP A 605 -25.32 15.25 -5.39
C TRP A 605 -24.27 16.00 -6.20
N GLU A 606 -24.15 15.65 -7.48
CA GLU A 606 -23.24 16.28 -8.43
C GLU A 606 -23.90 17.50 -9.09
N PHE A 607 -23.21 18.61 -9.15
CA PHE A 607 -23.69 19.84 -9.80
C PHE A 607 -22.60 20.45 -10.69
N ARG A 608 -23.07 21.24 -11.67
CA ARG A 608 -22.19 22.04 -12.53
C ARG A 608 -22.49 23.52 -12.32
N LEU A 609 -21.42 24.30 -12.19
CA LEU A 609 -21.54 25.76 -12.18
C LEU A 609 -21.39 26.26 -13.61
N GLU A 610 -22.27 27.19 -14.02
CA GLU A 610 -22.25 27.76 -15.38
C GLU A 610 -20.96 28.56 -15.65
N THR A 611 -20.34 29.07 -14.60
CA THR A 611 -19.07 29.79 -14.68
C THR A 611 -17.89 28.82 -14.81
N LYS A 612 -17.15 28.92 -15.94
CA LYS A 612 -15.87 28.23 -16.21
C LYS A 612 -15.91 26.68 -16.25
N GLY A 613 -17.10 26.06 -16.43
CA GLY A 613 -17.19 24.59 -16.49
C GLY A 613 -16.88 23.87 -15.17
N ALA A 614 -16.90 24.60 -14.05
CA ALA A 614 -16.66 24.03 -12.73
C ALA A 614 -17.77 23.00 -12.38
N LYS A 615 -17.37 21.90 -11.76
CA LYS A 615 -18.26 20.87 -11.25
C LYS A 615 -17.99 20.64 -9.76
N GLY A 616 -19.02 20.19 -9.03
CA GLY A 616 -18.86 19.87 -7.62
C GLY A 616 -19.75 18.72 -7.20
N GLU A 617 -19.49 18.21 -6.02
CA GLU A 617 -20.29 17.21 -5.32
C GLU A 617 -20.55 17.71 -3.89
N ILE A 618 -21.78 17.61 -3.43
CA ILE A 618 -22.10 17.64 -2.00
C ILE A 618 -22.53 16.24 -1.63
N TYR A 619 -22.02 15.70 -0.54
CA TYR A 619 -22.31 14.32 -0.15
C TYR A 619 -22.53 14.16 1.35
N ILE A 620 -23.25 13.10 1.67
CA ILE A 620 -23.29 12.49 3.00
C ILE A 620 -22.81 11.05 2.89
N ALA A 621 -22.05 10.61 3.88
CA ALA A 621 -21.57 9.24 3.95
C ALA A 621 -21.77 8.69 5.36
N GLY A 622 -22.00 7.39 5.46
CA GLY A 622 -22.08 6.68 6.73
C GLY A 622 -21.31 5.38 6.66
N GLU A 623 -20.58 5.07 7.70
CA GLU A 623 -19.89 3.81 7.87
C GLU A 623 -20.50 3.05 9.05
N ASN A 624 -20.46 1.72 8.98
CA ASN A 624 -21.04 0.83 9.98
C ASN A 624 -22.50 1.18 10.29
N LEU A 625 -23.34 1.30 9.26
CA LEU A 625 -24.75 1.72 9.38
C LEU A 625 -25.62 0.75 10.17
N THR A 626 -25.13 -0.46 10.43
CA THR A 626 -25.79 -1.48 11.25
C THR A 626 -25.42 -1.42 12.72
N ASP A 627 -24.53 -0.51 13.11
CA ASP A 627 -24.00 -0.34 14.47
C ASP A 627 -23.35 -1.64 15.00
N GLU A 628 -22.64 -2.35 14.13
CA GLU A 628 -21.95 -3.59 14.48
C GLU A 628 -20.81 -3.32 15.45
N SER A 629 -20.69 -4.14 16.48
CA SER A 629 -19.56 -4.10 17.42
C SER A 629 -18.42 -4.92 16.86
N TYR A 630 -17.35 -4.29 16.42
CA TYR A 630 -16.22 -4.94 15.77
C TYR A 630 -14.87 -4.36 16.19
N ALA A 631 -13.81 -5.10 15.93
CA ALA A 631 -12.44 -4.67 16.16
C ALA A 631 -11.50 -5.28 15.11
N TYR A 632 -10.38 -4.61 14.83
CA TYR A 632 -9.26 -5.22 14.11
C TYR A 632 -8.27 -5.89 15.06
N LYS A 633 -8.19 -5.45 16.30
CA LYS A 633 -7.33 -5.97 17.35
C LYS A 633 -8.17 -6.26 18.59
N LYS A 634 -7.89 -7.37 19.26
CA LYS A 634 -8.56 -7.76 20.50
C LYS A 634 -8.53 -6.62 21.51
N ASP A 635 -9.69 -6.33 22.10
CA ASP A 635 -9.91 -5.28 23.10
C ASP A 635 -9.68 -3.83 22.61
N TYR A 636 -9.62 -3.64 21.26
CA TYR A 636 -9.57 -2.32 20.60
C TYR A 636 -10.81 -2.15 19.71
N PRO A 637 -12.00 -1.92 20.31
CA PRO A 637 -13.21 -1.75 19.51
C PRO A 637 -13.10 -0.56 18.57
N MET A 638 -13.63 -0.73 17.37
CA MET A 638 -13.78 0.32 16.37
C MET A 638 -15.10 1.08 16.59
N PRO A 639 -15.28 2.25 15.97
CA PRO A 639 -16.51 3.02 16.11
C PRO A 639 -17.74 2.21 15.69
N GLY A 640 -18.86 2.41 16.39
CA GLY A 640 -20.18 2.06 15.92
C GLY A 640 -20.58 2.88 14.69
N ILE A 641 -21.84 3.20 14.51
CA ILE A 641 -22.30 4.02 13.38
C ILE A 641 -21.61 5.39 13.35
N THR A 642 -21.07 5.75 12.19
CA THR A 642 -20.46 7.07 11.95
C THR A 642 -21.09 7.73 10.74
N GLY A 643 -21.06 9.05 10.73
CA GLY A 643 -21.55 9.86 9.63
C GLY A 643 -20.61 11.02 9.29
N MET A 644 -20.61 11.41 8.02
CA MET A 644 -19.82 12.52 7.51
C MET A 644 -20.59 13.27 6.42
N ALA A 645 -20.45 14.58 6.37
CA ALA A 645 -20.91 15.39 5.25
C ALA A 645 -19.74 16.15 4.65
N GLY A 646 -19.72 16.28 3.33
CA GLY A 646 -18.61 16.92 2.65
C GLY A 646 -19.00 17.58 1.34
N VAL A 647 -18.06 18.37 0.82
CA VAL A 647 -18.15 19.07 -0.45
C VAL A 647 -16.82 18.95 -1.19
N SER A 648 -16.90 18.77 -2.50
CA SER A 648 -15.76 18.92 -3.41
C SER A 648 -16.11 19.86 -4.55
N LEU A 649 -15.13 20.66 -5.01
CA LEU A 649 -15.25 21.58 -6.11
C LEU A 649 -14.06 21.41 -7.05
N GLN A 650 -14.34 21.18 -8.31
CA GLN A 650 -13.34 20.97 -9.36
C GLN A 650 -13.50 22.00 -10.47
N PHE A 651 -12.42 22.61 -10.90
CA PHE A 651 -12.38 23.60 -11.97
C PHE A 651 -11.04 23.64 -12.70
#